data_a933a526cbad0c87a0433e795d976a1d
#
_entry.id   a933a526cbad0c87a0433e795d976a1d
#
_cell.length_a   1.000
_cell.length_b   1.000
_cell.length_c   1.000
_cell.angle_alpha   90.00
_cell.angle_beta   90.00
_cell.angle_gamma   90.00
#
_symmetry.space_group_name_H-M   'P 1'
#
loop_
_entity.id
_entity.type
_entity.pdbx_description
1 polymer ?
#
loop_
_entity_poly.entity_id
_entity_poly.type
_entity_poly.pdbx_seq_one_letter_code
_entity_poly.pdbx_strand_id
1 'polypeptide(L)'
;EVKANEVTHLDINLEIASKTETGVIVRSSAKKESVAALISYQKNTPVIAQVISAEAIRRSPDKNTGEVLKRVPGTSVQEGKYLVVRGLADRYNQAMLNGILMSSTEPDRKTFSFDILPSSMIDNIIINKSFIPELPGEWAGGLIQVNTKDVPSKDFLSIQIGTGFNTQTIGKDFYTYKGSNTDFLGFDNGLRGLPTGLPLKADFAALDNGAKTAYAKDFTNIWSTEKSNSNILPVLNESFLINGGFNKKLGKNNKLSAILALNYNRSNKAINFENQINLFQNNTASLNFDYFNDKYSTEILAGALANFTLQLGNNSKISIKNMLNVNTTNYATLRTGKDFEANPETGDNVRATELAFKANTFFNTQITGDHNIKKYDAKLHWFGSFNILDQYIPDQRRVQYNQDDPTDPNSPYSLLIGASKSSQKSGSRYYGFLNDYVYTAGGDISKSFKTNSLTQTIKGGYFFQVKDRLFDSRPFAIYLPSDNPGLRHLTVDKIFAAENFGTGYDDGKLAFNELAGEGYRYIANSILNAGFLQLDNQLTSKFRAVWGLRVENFDQVVGSMVKSDPRHVYSKVTDYLPGVNLTYKVTEKSNVRVSGSQTVIRPEFRELSTFQFYDFDLGATVAGNTALVRTKVSNFDLRYETYPKAGELFTIGVFYKYFKNPIEAYFNVGAGGSSTYNFINADEANSFGAELEFRKKLDFNQTLKNFTLQGNVSYIYNRVTSQSTSLDRPMQGQSPYLINAGLQYDIEKIGLNTTLLFNQIGRRIVFVGGSDQPPIWENPRAVLDFQIAKKIFKNKGEVRLNLADIFNQQAIFYNDLNDNKKYDKGVDAFAIRRSYGSNVSISFGYNF
;
A
#
# COMPACT_ATOMS: atom_id res chain seq x y z
N GLU A 1 32.10 -45.14 9.69
CA GLU A 1 33.32 -45.61 10.40
C GLU A 1 34.13 -44.40 10.83
N VAL A 2 34.38 -44.27 12.14
CA VAL A 2 35.24 -43.22 12.73
C VAL A 2 36.65 -43.80 12.75
N LYS A 3 37.58 -43.12 12.04
CA LYS A 3 38.99 -43.50 12.08
C LYS A 3 39.68 -42.76 13.22
N ALA A 4 40.58 -43.44 13.93
CA ALA A 4 41.34 -42.83 15.00
C ALA A 4 42.27 -41.72 14.43
N ASN A 5 42.29 -40.57 15.07
CA ASN A 5 43.01 -39.33 14.70
C ASN A 5 42.54 -38.54 13.48
N GLU A 6 41.32 -38.75 12.98
CA GLU A 6 40.66 -37.85 12.00
C GLU A 6 39.43 -37.19 12.59
N VAL A 7 39.25 -35.87 12.32
CA VAL A 7 38.05 -35.16 12.68
C VAL A 7 36.96 -35.52 11.69
N THR A 8 36.00 -36.33 12.10
CA THR A 8 34.84 -36.68 11.28
C THR A 8 33.76 -35.60 11.51
N HIS A 9 33.47 -34.79 10.51
CA HIS A 9 32.30 -33.92 10.51
C HIS A 9 31.07 -34.75 10.12
N LEU A 10 30.19 -34.99 11.08
CA LEU A 10 28.91 -35.62 10.86
C LEU A 10 27.85 -34.51 10.72
N ASP A 11 27.43 -34.17 9.51
CA ASP A 11 26.28 -33.32 9.27
C ASP A 11 25.01 -34.16 9.46
N ILE A 12 24.43 -34.09 10.66
CA ILE A 12 23.15 -34.71 10.95
C ILE A 12 22.06 -33.74 10.42
N ASN A 13 21.56 -34.01 9.23
CA ASN A 13 20.33 -33.42 8.75
C ASN A 13 19.16 -34.04 9.56
N LEU A 14 18.72 -33.34 10.59
CA LEU A 14 17.48 -33.66 11.28
C LEU A 14 16.31 -33.29 10.36
N GLU A 15 15.90 -34.21 9.52
CA GLU A 15 14.58 -34.16 8.92
C GLU A 15 13.57 -34.33 10.06
N ILE A 16 12.69 -33.36 10.22
CA ILE A 16 11.54 -33.51 11.11
C ILE A 16 10.66 -34.59 10.47
N ALA A 17 10.86 -35.85 10.87
CA ALA A 17 9.92 -36.89 10.54
C ALA A 17 8.56 -36.47 11.10
N SER A 18 7.61 -36.18 10.25
CA SER A 18 6.23 -35.98 10.64
C SER A 18 5.63 -37.33 11.02
N LYS A 19 6.05 -37.87 12.15
CA LYS A 19 5.24 -38.88 12.84
C LYS A 19 3.99 -38.14 13.29
N THR A 20 2.88 -38.50 12.71
CA THR A 20 1.53 -38.09 13.12
C THR A 20 1.26 -38.74 14.48
N GLU A 21 1.88 -38.24 15.55
CA GLU A 21 1.40 -38.51 16.89
C GLU A 21 0.19 -37.59 17.13
N THR A 22 -0.84 -38.18 17.69
CA THR A 22 -2.10 -37.53 18.15
C THR A 22 -1.84 -36.59 19.33
N GLY A 23 -0.87 -35.77 19.23
CA GLY A 23 -0.53 -34.69 20.14
C GLY A 23 -0.57 -33.37 19.40
N VAL A 24 -1.43 -32.46 19.82
CA VAL A 24 -1.46 -31.10 19.29
C VAL A 24 -0.10 -30.46 19.51
N ILE A 25 0.64 -30.33 18.44
CA ILE A 25 1.79 -29.47 18.42
C ILE A 25 1.24 -28.05 18.35
N VAL A 26 1.15 -27.36 19.48
CA VAL A 26 1.15 -25.90 19.50
C VAL A 26 2.50 -25.52 18.90
N ARG A 27 2.53 -25.25 17.59
CA ARG A 27 3.77 -24.88 16.90
C ARG A 27 4.21 -23.54 17.49
N SER A 28 5.31 -23.57 18.21
CA SER A 28 5.98 -22.38 18.70
C SER A 28 6.28 -21.45 17.50
N SER A 29 6.02 -20.17 17.66
CA SER A 29 6.28 -19.12 16.66
C SER A 29 7.77 -19.09 16.23
N ALA A 30 8.69 -19.50 17.08
CA ALA A 30 10.13 -19.54 16.80
C ALA A 30 10.52 -20.34 15.55
N LYS A 31 9.72 -21.32 15.14
CA LYS A 31 9.97 -22.10 13.91
C LYS A 31 9.54 -21.40 12.62
N LYS A 32 8.78 -20.31 12.68
CA LYS A 32 8.32 -19.57 11.48
C LYS A 32 9.26 -18.44 11.06
N GLU A 33 10.22 -18.06 11.85
CA GLU A 33 11.14 -16.95 11.59
C GLU A 33 12.20 -17.23 10.52
N SER A 34 12.55 -18.50 10.29
CA SER A 34 13.58 -18.88 9.33
C SER A 34 13.03 -19.12 7.93
N VAL A 35 13.86 -18.87 6.91
CA VAL A 35 13.55 -19.17 5.50
C VAL A 35 13.19 -20.64 5.31
N ALA A 36 13.96 -21.56 5.90
CA ALA A 36 13.74 -23.00 5.76
C ALA A 36 12.39 -23.45 6.34
N ALA A 37 12.01 -22.91 7.51
CA ALA A 37 10.73 -23.24 8.14
C ALA A 37 9.53 -22.77 7.31
N LEU A 38 9.61 -21.59 6.69
CA LEU A 38 8.53 -21.08 5.84
C LEU A 38 8.46 -21.77 4.48
N ILE A 39 9.59 -22.17 3.90
CA ILE A 39 9.58 -23.00 2.68
C ILE A 39 8.95 -24.38 2.99
N SER A 40 9.21 -24.95 4.17
CA SER A 40 8.51 -26.16 4.61
C SER A 40 7.01 -25.95 4.82
N TYR A 41 6.60 -24.79 5.32
CA TYR A 41 5.18 -24.40 5.38
C TYR A 41 4.57 -24.30 3.97
N GLN A 42 5.25 -23.62 3.02
CA GLN A 42 4.82 -23.51 1.63
C GLN A 42 4.61 -24.89 0.97
N LYS A 43 5.51 -25.84 1.21
CA LYS A 43 5.40 -27.24 0.72
C LYS A 43 4.13 -27.93 1.23
N ASN A 44 3.72 -27.69 2.47
CA ASN A 44 2.67 -28.44 3.16
C ASN A 44 1.30 -27.72 3.21
N THR A 45 1.25 -26.42 2.86
CA THR A 45 -0.02 -25.69 2.80
C THR A 45 -0.96 -26.23 1.73
N PRO A 46 -2.29 -26.19 1.92
CA PRO A 46 -3.24 -26.61 0.89
C PRO A 46 -3.36 -25.66 -0.29
N VAL A 47 -2.88 -24.43 -0.16
CA VAL A 47 -2.98 -23.37 -1.18
C VAL A 47 -1.66 -23.17 -1.93
N ILE A 48 -1.74 -22.60 -3.11
CA ILE A 48 -0.57 -22.04 -3.77
C ILE A 48 -0.22 -20.74 -3.03
N ALA A 49 0.89 -20.75 -2.29
CA ALA A 49 1.32 -19.63 -1.50
C ALA A 49 2.80 -19.32 -1.71
N GLN A 50 3.19 -18.08 -1.40
CA GLN A 50 4.56 -17.63 -1.29
C GLN A 50 4.79 -17.03 0.09
N VAL A 51 6.01 -17.15 0.61
CA VAL A 51 6.29 -16.81 1.99
C VAL A 51 7.58 -16.00 2.13
N ILE A 52 7.55 -14.99 3.01
CA ILE A 52 8.73 -14.21 3.38
C ILE A 52 8.91 -14.32 4.89
N SER A 53 10.10 -14.72 5.34
CA SER A 53 10.43 -14.83 6.76
C SER A 53 10.97 -13.53 7.34
N ALA A 54 10.90 -13.39 8.68
CA ALA A 54 11.58 -12.33 9.40
C ALA A 54 13.08 -12.28 9.08
N GLU A 55 13.70 -13.44 8.84
CA GLU A 55 15.10 -13.53 8.41
C GLU A 55 15.31 -12.87 7.05
N ALA A 56 14.43 -13.15 6.05
CA ALA A 56 14.51 -12.53 4.73
C ALA A 56 14.24 -11.02 4.79
N ILE A 57 13.29 -10.58 5.63
CA ILE A 57 13.00 -9.16 5.86
C ILE A 57 14.23 -8.43 6.44
N ARG A 58 14.91 -9.02 7.43
CA ARG A 58 16.14 -8.43 7.99
C ARG A 58 17.30 -8.33 7.00
N ARG A 59 17.32 -9.17 5.96
CA ARG A 59 18.33 -9.17 4.89
C ARG A 59 18.03 -8.21 3.75
N SER A 60 17.02 -7.36 3.88
CA SER A 60 16.66 -6.33 2.92
C SER A 60 16.73 -4.94 3.55
N PRO A 61 16.98 -3.88 2.77
CA PRO A 61 17.04 -2.51 3.28
C PRO A 61 15.67 -1.91 3.60
N ASP A 62 14.62 -2.73 3.57
CA ASP A 62 13.23 -2.31 3.58
C ASP A 62 12.77 -1.82 4.96
N LYS A 63 12.19 -0.63 5.00
CA LYS A 63 11.74 0.02 6.25
C LYS A 63 10.31 -0.37 6.62
N ASN A 64 9.48 -0.61 5.64
CA ASN A 64 8.07 -0.96 5.80
C ASN A 64 7.71 -2.21 5.00
N THR A 65 6.50 -2.72 5.24
CA THR A 65 6.01 -3.95 4.59
C THR A 65 5.82 -3.79 3.09
N GLY A 66 5.49 -2.59 2.59
CA GLY A 66 5.36 -2.32 1.16
C GLY A 66 6.69 -2.54 0.42
N GLU A 67 7.78 -2.05 0.97
CA GLU A 67 9.11 -2.25 0.40
C GLU A 67 9.52 -3.73 0.42
N VAL A 68 9.20 -4.47 1.48
CA VAL A 68 9.44 -5.92 1.58
C VAL A 68 8.70 -6.68 0.48
N LEU A 69 7.44 -6.31 0.23
CA LEU A 69 6.57 -7.01 -0.71
C LEU A 69 7.02 -6.91 -2.17
N LYS A 70 7.72 -5.84 -2.57
CA LYS A 70 8.26 -5.71 -3.94
C LYS A 70 9.26 -6.83 -4.32
N ARG A 71 9.77 -7.57 -3.33
CA ARG A 71 10.76 -8.64 -3.51
C ARG A 71 10.15 -10.03 -3.60
N VAL A 72 8.84 -10.13 -3.45
CA VAL A 72 8.14 -11.41 -3.54
C VAL A 72 7.95 -11.81 -5.00
N PRO A 73 8.09 -13.10 -5.33
CA PRO A 73 7.81 -13.60 -6.66
C PRO A 73 6.42 -13.22 -7.19
N GLY A 74 6.36 -12.68 -8.41
CA GLY A 74 5.11 -12.27 -9.03
C GLY A 74 4.44 -11.05 -8.40
N THR A 75 5.18 -10.25 -7.62
CA THR A 75 4.69 -8.99 -7.05
C THR A 75 5.52 -7.81 -7.51
N SER A 76 4.88 -6.66 -7.60
CA SER A 76 5.50 -5.36 -7.73
C SER A 76 4.79 -4.36 -6.84
N VAL A 77 5.41 -3.21 -6.57
CA VAL A 77 4.82 -2.17 -5.72
C VAL A 77 4.73 -0.87 -6.52
N GLN A 78 3.55 -0.31 -6.57
CA GLN A 78 3.28 0.98 -7.19
C GLN A 78 3.39 2.08 -6.12
N GLU A 79 4.01 3.21 -6.47
CA GLU A 79 4.19 4.37 -5.59
C GLU A 79 4.86 4.06 -4.23
N GLY A 80 5.58 2.93 -4.14
CA GLY A 80 6.21 2.49 -2.90
C GLY A 80 5.28 1.94 -1.82
N LYS A 81 3.96 1.87 -2.07
CA LYS A 81 2.92 1.56 -1.08
C LYS A 81 1.99 0.42 -1.51
N TYR A 82 1.59 0.39 -2.77
CA TYR A 82 0.47 -0.40 -3.25
C TYR A 82 0.94 -1.64 -3.98
N LEU A 83 0.47 -2.78 -3.51
CA LEU A 83 0.93 -4.07 -4.01
C LEU A 83 0.16 -4.48 -5.27
N VAL A 84 0.91 -4.86 -6.29
CA VAL A 84 0.43 -5.50 -7.52
C VAL A 84 0.87 -6.96 -7.50
N VAL A 85 -0.05 -7.89 -7.61
CA VAL A 85 0.22 -9.33 -7.61
C VAL A 85 -0.22 -9.94 -8.92
N ARG A 86 0.66 -10.72 -9.56
CA ARG A 86 0.41 -11.30 -10.90
C ARG A 86 0.00 -10.26 -11.94
N GLY A 87 0.59 -9.06 -11.83
CA GLY A 87 0.26 -7.93 -12.70
C GLY A 87 -1.11 -7.31 -12.49
N LEU A 88 -1.94 -7.82 -11.57
CA LEU A 88 -3.24 -7.23 -11.27
C LEU A 88 -3.06 -6.04 -10.34
N ALA A 89 -3.71 -4.91 -10.69
CA ALA A 89 -3.67 -3.68 -9.93
C ALA A 89 -3.99 -3.90 -8.44
N ASP A 90 -3.54 -2.98 -7.63
CA ASP A 90 -3.67 -3.00 -6.16
C ASP A 90 -5.10 -3.29 -5.67
N ARG A 91 -6.12 -2.76 -6.35
CA ARG A 91 -7.53 -3.00 -6.03
C ARG A 91 -8.00 -4.47 -6.10
N TYR A 92 -7.24 -5.33 -6.80
CA TYR A 92 -7.51 -6.76 -6.92
C TYR A 92 -6.82 -7.60 -5.84
N ASN A 93 -6.11 -6.95 -4.92
CA ASN A 93 -5.39 -7.59 -3.83
C ASN A 93 -6.04 -7.23 -2.49
N GLN A 94 -5.90 -8.11 -1.50
CA GLN A 94 -6.47 -7.91 -0.18
C GLN A 94 -5.45 -8.19 0.91
N ALA A 95 -5.54 -7.46 2.03
CA ALA A 95 -4.65 -7.60 3.17
C ALA A 95 -5.33 -8.25 4.36
N MET A 96 -4.59 -9.07 5.09
CA MET A 96 -4.93 -9.58 6.41
C MET A 96 -3.81 -9.28 7.39
N LEU A 97 -4.17 -8.90 8.61
CA LEU A 97 -3.24 -8.76 9.73
C LEU A 97 -3.53 -9.83 10.77
N ASN A 98 -2.54 -10.71 11.01
CA ASN A 98 -2.68 -11.85 11.92
C ASN A 98 -3.89 -12.76 11.64
N GLY A 99 -4.27 -12.91 10.37
CA GLY A 99 -5.41 -13.73 9.95
C GLY A 99 -6.75 -13.00 9.90
N ILE A 100 -6.82 -11.71 10.23
CA ILE A 100 -8.05 -10.91 10.21
C ILE A 100 -8.02 -9.93 9.03
N LEU A 101 -9.12 -9.88 8.28
CA LEU A 101 -9.29 -9.07 7.09
C LEU A 101 -9.16 -7.57 7.40
N MET A 102 -8.36 -6.86 6.62
CA MET A 102 -8.13 -5.43 6.74
C MET A 102 -8.91 -4.65 5.69
N SER A 103 -9.38 -3.46 6.07
CA SER A 103 -9.99 -2.51 5.14
C SER A 103 -8.93 -1.72 4.38
N SER A 104 -9.37 -1.04 3.30
CA SER A 104 -8.56 -0.02 2.64
C SER A 104 -8.12 1.06 3.63
N THR A 105 -6.87 1.49 3.53
CA THR A 105 -6.27 2.55 4.35
C THR A 105 -6.17 3.87 3.61
N GLU A 106 -6.55 3.88 2.34
CA GLU A 106 -6.53 5.08 1.51
C GLU A 106 -7.97 5.55 1.23
N PRO A 107 -8.27 6.85 1.40
CA PRO A 107 -9.60 7.38 1.10
C PRO A 107 -9.91 7.38 -0.40
N ASP A 108 -8.87 7.39 -1.23
CA ASP A 108 -8.95 7.62 -2.67
C ASP A 108 -8.88 6.33 -3.49
N ARG A 109 -8.51 5.20 -2.86
CA ARG A 109 -8.28 3.92 -3.54
C ARG A 109 -8.83 2.74 -2.74
N LYS A 110 -9.20 1.69 -3.45
CA LYS A 110 -9.43 0.38 -2.85
C LYS A 110 -8.10 -0.35 -2.70
N THR A 111 -7.35 -0.02 -1.66
CA THR A 111 -6.09 -0.70 -1.39
C THR A 111 -5.67 -0.56 0.07
N PHE A 112 -4.94 -1.54 0.57
CA PHE A 112 -4.25 -1.42 1.85
C PHE A 112 -2.85 -0.88 1.60
N SER A 113 -2.51 0.23 2.25
CA SER A 113 -1.19 0.83 2.17
C SER A 113 -0.23 0.09 3.11
N PHE A 114 0.66 -0.71 2.53
CA PHE A 114 1.58 -1.54 3.32
C PHE A 114 2.73 -0.74 3.96
N ASP A 115 2.88 0.53 3.64
CA ASP A 115 3.87 1.42 4.26
C ASP A 115 3.54 1.79 5.71
N ILE A 116 2.28 1.65 6.13
CA ILE A 116 1.87 1.89 7.52
C ILE A 116 2.34 0.79 8.49
N LEU A 117 2.82 -0.35 7.99
CA LEU A 117 3.29 -1.47 8.80
C LEU A 117 4.82 -1.51 8.82
N PRO A 118 5.49 -1.14 9.93
CA PRO A 118 6.94 -1.22 10.04
C PRO A 118 7.45 -2.65 9.87
N SER A 119 8.44 -2.84 8.99
CA SER A 119 9.03 -4.17 8.71
C SER A 119 9.61 -4.84 9.96
N SER A 120 10.09 -4.04 10.90
CA SER A 120 10.66 -4.50 12.16
C SER A 120 9.69 -5.24 13.09
N MET A 121 8.37 -4.98 12.96
CA MET A 121 7.32 -5.60 13.76
C MET A 121 6.78 -6.91 13.16
N ILE A 122 7.20 -7.24 11.93
CA ILE A 122 6.68 -8.38 11.17
C ILE A 122 7.48 -9.66 11.49
N ASP A 123 6.77 -10.74 11.70
CA ASP A 123 7.31 -12.10 11.83
C ASP A 123 7.43 -12.78 10.47
N ASN A 124 6.37 -12.77 9.70
CA ASN A 124 6.34 -13.31 8.36
C ASN A 124 5.21 -12.70 7.52
N ILE A 125 5.34 -12.85 6.19
CA ILE A 125 4.29 -12.50 5.24
C ILE A 125 4.00 -13.72 4.38
N ILE A 126 2.71 -14.02 4.19
CA ILE A 126 2.23 -15.12 3.35
C ILE A 126 1.33 -14.51 2.27
N ILE A 127 1.64 -14.77 1.00
CA ILE A 127 0.81 -14.36 -0.13
C ILE A 127 0.13 -15.59 -0.70
N ASN A 128 -1.16 -15.72 -0.45
CA ASN A 128 -1.99 -16.77 -1.01
C ASN A 128 -2.39 -16.39 -2.44
N LYS A 129 -2.16 -17.27 -3.39
CA LYS A 129 -2.46 -17.10 -4.82
C LYS A 129 -3.58 -18.02 -5.32
N SER A 130 -4.00 -19.02 -4.54
CA SER A 130 -5.20 -19.83 -4.78
C SER A 130 -6.14 -19.76 -3.59
N PHE A 131 -7.45 -19.80 -3.88
CA PHE A 131 -8.51 -19.65 -2.90
C PHE A 131 -8.90 -21.01 -2.30
N ILE A 132 -9.24 -21.02 -1.01
CA ILE A 132 -9.95 -22.07 -0.30
C ILE A 132 -11.08 -21.43 0.52
N PRO A 133 -12.18 -22.16 0.85
CA PRO A 133 -13.36 -21.60 1.48
C PRO A 133 -13.15 -20.89 2.82
N GLU A 134 -12.12 -21.26 3.59
CA GLU A 134 -11.78 -20.59 4.86
C GLU A 134 -11.22 -19.16 4.66
N LEU A 135 -10.70 -18.85 3.48
CA LEU A 135 -10.17 -17.52 3.16
C LEU A 135 -11.29 -16.57 2.70
N PRO A 136 -11.18 -15.25 2.96
CA PRO A 136 -12.12 -14.28 2.40
C PRO A 136 -12.16 -14.35 0.88
N GLY A 137 -13.34 -14.07 0.29
CA GLY A 137 -13.57 -14.24 -1.14
C GLY A 137 -13.22 -13.02 -2.00
N GLU A 138 -12.87 -11.87 -1.38
CA GLU A 138 -12.73 -10.61 -2.08
C GLU A 138 -11.27 -10.32 -2.47
N TRP A 139 -10.75 -11.06 -3.46
CA TRP A 139 -9.46 -10.82 -4.09
C TRP A 139 -9.30 -11.63 -5.37
N ALA A 140 -8.36 -11.22 -6.24
CA ALA A 140 -8.06 -11.92 -7.49
C ALA A 140 -6.56 -12.08 -7.75
N GLY A 141 -5.73 -11.12 -7.38
CA GLY A 141 -4.27 -11.20 -7.52
C GLY A 141 -3.64 -12.03 -6.42
N GLY A 142 -3.80 -11.59 -5.17
CA GLY A 142 -3.29 -12.25 -4.00
C GLY A 142 -3.96 -11.80 -2.71
N LEU A 143 -3.97 -12.69 -1.72
CA LEU A 143 -4.35 -12.39 -0.34
C LEU A 143 -3.09 -12.35 0.51
N ILE A 144 -2.75 -11.16 0.98
CA ILE A 144 -1.52 -10.88 1.70
C ILE A 144 -1.76 -10.97 3.21
N GLN A 145 -1.23 -12.00 3.84
CA GLN A 145 -1.29 -12.17 5.29
C GLN A 145 -0.01 -11.65 5.92
N VAL A 146 -0.09 -10.55 6.63
CA VAL A 146 1.01 -10.01 7.43
C VAL A 146 0.85 -10.49 8.87
N ASN A 147 1.82 -11.21 9.38
CA ASN A 147 1.81 -11.72 10.74
C ASN A 147 2.84 -10.96 11.59
N THR A 148 2.38 -10.37 12.68
CA THR A 148 3.25 -9.68 13.64
C THR A 148 3.93 -10.67 14.56
N LYS A 149 5.06 -10.27 15.12
CA LYS A 149 5.75 -11.06 16.16
C LYS A 149 4.80 -11.36 17.32
N ASP A 150 4.82 -12.59 17.82
CA ASP A 150 3.89 -13.08 18.84
C ASP A 150 4.62 -13.63 20.08
N VAL A 151 5.08 -14.90 20.03
CA VAL A 151 5.71 -15.55 21.18
C VAL A 151 7.22 -15.64 21.00
N PRO A 152 8.05 -15.01 21.85
CA PRO A 152 9.49 -15.11 21.73
C PRO A 152 9.98 -16.50 22.19
N SER A 153 11.04 -17.00 21.56
CA SER A 153 11.66 -18.27 21.94
C SER A 153 12.40 -18.20 23.29
N LYS A 154 12.92 -17.02 23.62
CA LYS A 154 13.62 -16.66 24.85
C LYS A 154 13.39 -15.19 25.18
N ASP A 155 13.66 -14.81 26.41
CA ASP A 155 13.66 -13.40 26.80
C ASP A 155 14.72 -12.65 25.98
N PHE A 156 14.39 -11.46 25.52
CA PHE A 156 15.31 -10.62 24.75
C PHE A 156 14.95 -9.13 24.91
N LEU A 157 15.96 -8.31 24.74
CA LEU A 157 15.83 -6.86 24.54
C LEU A 157 16.77 -6.47 23.41
N SER A 158 16.30 -5.67 22.47
CA SER A 158 17.07 -5.22 21.30
C SER A 158 16.80 -3.74 21.03
N ILE A 159 17.87 -3.01 20.77
CA ILE A 159 17.82 -1.60 20.38
C ILE A 159 18.52 -1.47 19.02
N GLN A 160 17.92 -0.73 18.11
CA GLN A 160 18.52 -0.40 16.81
C GLN A 160 18.38 1.10 16.55
N ILE A 161 19.47 1.71 16.13
CA ILE A 161 19.52 3.11 15.70
C ILE A 161 20.07 3.16 14.26
N GLY A 162 19.67 4.14 13.50
CA GLY A 162 20.17 4.29 12.15
C GLY A 162 19.99 5.71 11.62
N THR A 163 20.82 6.03 10.64
CA THR A 163 20.73 7.29 9.89
C THR A 163 20.95 7.03 8.40
N GLY A 164 20.64 8.01 7.58
CA GLY A 164 20.81 7.90 6.14
C GLY A 164 20.42 9.17 5.42
N PHE A 165 20.51 9.14 4.09
CA PHE A 165 20.12 10.25 3.25
C PHE A 165 19.64 9.78 1.87
N ASN A 166 18.94 10.66 1.18
CA ASN A 166 18.59 10.50 -0.23
C ASN A 166 19.49 11.40 -1.09
N THR A 167 19.94 10.92 -2.24
CA THR A 167 20.82 11.67 -3.15
C THR A 167 20.17 12.89 -3.79
N GLN A 168 18.85 13.01 -3.74
CA GLN A 168 18.13 14.21 -4.18
C GLN A 168 18.02 15.27 -3.07
N THR A 169 18.31 14.93 -1.80
CA THR A 169 18.20 15.86 -0.67
C THR A 169 19.53 16.33 -0.13
N ILE A 170 20.48 15.41 0.05
CA ILE A 170 21.77 15.71 0.68
C ILE A 170 22.60 16.72 -0.15
N GLY A 171 23.07 17.78 0.51
CA GLY A 171 23.86 18.82 -0.16
C GLY A 171 23.06 19.74 -1.08
N LYS A 172 21.73 19.61 -1.13
CA LYS A 172 20.82 20.44 -1.93
C LYS A 172 19.88 21.26 -1.05
N ASP A 173 19.28 22.28 -1.65
CA ASP A 173 18.25 23.07 -0.98
C ASP A 173 17.04 22.20 -0.65
N PHE A 174 16.54 22.32 0.57
CA PHE A 174 15.37 21.62 1.04
C PHE A 174 14.39 22.63 1.60
N TYR A 175 13.20 22.70 1.03
CA TYR A 175 12.17 23.63 1.41
C TYR A 175 11.13 22.95 2.30
N THR A 176 10.71 23.68 3.30
CA THR A 176 9.63 23.32 4.23
C THR A 176 8.75 24.55 4.45
N TYR A 177 7.84 24.51 5.38
CA TYR A 177 7.07 25.66 5.84
C TYR A 177 6.94 25.61 7.35
N LYS A 178 6.62 26.72 7.97
CA LYS A 178 6.45 26.82 9.42
C LYS A 178 5.35 25.87 9.87
N GLY A 179 5.74 24.85 10.60
CA GLY A 179 4.89 23.78 11.10
C GLY A 179 4.68 23.84 12.60
N SER A 180 3.98 22.82 13.09
CA SER A 180 3.77 22.58 14.53
C SER A 180 5.06 22.08 15.19
N ASN A 181 5.24 22.38 16.45
CA ASN A 181 6.38 21.90 17.26
C ASN A 181 6.31 20.41 17.56
N THR A 182 5.23 19.71 17.19
CA THR A 182 5.02 18.26 17.33
C THR A 182 5.11 17.53 15.98
N ASP A 183 5.34 18.22 14.89
CA ASP A 183 5.45 17.61 13.55
C ASP A 183 6.52 16.50 13.50
N PHE A 184 7.61 16.64 14.26
CA PHE A 184 8.67 15.62 14.34
C PHE A 184 8.19 14.29 14.94
N LEU A 185 7.09 14.28 15.69
CA LEU A 185 6.45 13.07 16.21
C LEU A 185 5.36 12.52 15.27
N GLY A 186 5.03 13.24 14.20
CA GLY A 186 3.97 12.88 13.27
C GLY A 186 2.59 13.41 13.66
N PHE A 187 2.49 14.37 14.58
CA PHE A 187 1.23 14.95 15.04
C PHE A 187 1.19 16.45 14.87
N ASP A 188 0.05 16.99 14.43
CA ASP A 188 -0.24 18.42 14.50
C ASP A 188 -0.77 18.79 15.90
N ASN A 189 -0.27 19.88 16.49
CA ASN A 189 -0.70 20.34 17.82
C ASN A 189 -1.93 21.25 17.79
N GLY A 190 -2.63 21.31 16.65
CA GLY A 190 -3.74 22.20 16.42
C GLY A 190 -3.39 23.51 15.67
N LEU A 191 -2.10 23.73 15.37
CA LEU A 191 -1.66 24.92 14.59
C LEU A 191 -2.37 25.00 13.24
N ARG A 192 -2.60 23.87 12.60
CA ARG A 192 -3.30 23.77 11.31
C ARG A 192 -4.78 23.43 11.48
N GLY A 193 -5.30 23.42 12.71
CA GLY A 193 -6.70 23.11 12.98
C GLY A 193 -7.67 24.13 12.38
N LEU A 194 -8.94 23.78 12.29
CA LEU A 194 -9.99 24.75 12.02
C LEU A 194 -10.04 25.78 13.18
N PRO A 195 -10.26 27.06 12.90
CA PRO A 195 -10.37 28.09 13.93
C PRO A 195 -11.41 27.75 14.99
N THR A 196 -11.10 28.03 16.25
CA THR A 196 -12.05 27.88 17.35
C THR A 196 -13.25 28.82 17.14
N GLY A 197 -14.46 28.29 17.23
CA GLY A 197 -15.68 29.05 17.02
C GLY A 197 -16.14 29.15 15.57
N LEU A 198 -15.41 28.52 14.61
CA LEU A 198 -15.90 28.42 13.24
C LEU A 198 -17.24 27.62 13.23
N PRO A 199 -18.33 28.18 12.68
CA PRO A 199 -19.62 27.52 12.65
C PRO A 199 -19.59 26.19 11.91
N LEU A 200 -20.54 25.29 12.19
CA LEU A 200 -20.78 24.12 11.39
C LEU A 200 -21.11 24.53 9.94
N LYS A 201 -20.87 23.62 9.01
CA LYS A 201 -20.98 23.89 7.56
C LYS A 201 -22.33 24.53 7.16
N ALA A 202 -23.44 24.05 7.71
CA ALA A 202 -24.76 24.60 7.41
C ALA A 202 -24.94 26.02 7.95
N ASP A 203 -24.51 26.27 9.19
CA ASP A 203 -24.59 27.59 9.82
C ASP A 203 -23.65 28.58 9.14
N PHE A 204 -22.43 28.14 8.78
CA PHE A 204 -21.49 28.96 8.01
C PHE A 204 -22.06 29.33 6.63
N ALA A 205 -22.71 28.41 5.95
CA ALA A 205 -23.34 28.65 4.65
C ALA A 205 -24.45 29.70 4.73
N ALA A 206 -25.16 29.81 5.87
CA ALA A 206 -26.24 30.76 6.11
C ALA A 206 -25.75 32.21 6.41
N LEU A 207 -24.46 32.39 6.74
CA LEU A 207 -23.89 33.72 6.98
C LEU A 207 -23.84 34.56 5.71
N ASP A 208 -23.89 35.87 5.85
CA ASP A 208 -23.57 36.82 4.76
C ASP A 208 -22.08 36.77 4.39
N ASN A 209 -21.74 37.39 3.23
CA ASN A 209 -20.36 37.29 2.72
C ASN A 209 -19.35 38.01 3.63
N GLY A 210 -19.74 39.13 4.29
CA GLY A 210 -18.89 39.84 5.21
C GLY A 210 -18.59 39.04 6.45
N ALA A 211 -19.60 38.43 7.05
CA ALA A 211 -19.45 37.55 8.21
C ALA A 211 -18.59 36.30 7.89
N LYS A 212 -18.77 35.68 6.70
CA LYS A 212 -17.89 34.58 6.23
C LYS A 212 -16.44 35.05 6.09
N THR A 213 -16.22 36.21 5.47
CA THR A 213 -14.88 36.75 5.22
C THR A 213 -14.18 37.10 6.53
N ALA A 214 -14.92 37.54 7.56
CA ALA A 214 -14.33 37.84 8.88
C ALA A 214 -13.58 36.63 9.49
N TYR A 215 -14.08 35.40 9.27
CA TYR A 215 -13.39 34.17 9.72
C TYR A 215 -12.06 33.93 9.03
N ALA A 216 -11.82 34.50 7.84
CA ALA A 216 -10.53 34.27 7.13
C ALA A 216 -9.33 34.74 7.98
N LYS A 217 -9.52 35.71 8.87
CA LYS A 217 -8.48 36.27 9.74
C LYS A 217 -8.07 35.34 10.88
N ASP A 218 -8.93 34.39 11.21
CA ASP A 218 -8.70 33.41 12.31
C ASP A 218 -7.91 32.20 11.85
N PHE A 219 -7.76 32.01 10.54
CA PHE A 219 -6.96 30.91 9.97
C PHE A 219 -5.47 31.23 10.03
N THR A 220 -4.67 30.18 10.16
CA THR A 220 -3.20 30.28 10.13
C THR A 220 -2.73 30.97 8.85
N ASN A 221 -2.00 32.08 8.97
CA ASN A 221 -1.46 32.83 7.81
C ASN A 221 -0.04 32.34 7.43
N ILE A 222 0.11 31.04 7.13
CA ILE A 222 1.37 30.43 6.71
C ILE A 222 1.22 29.95 5.27
N TRP A 223 1.70 30.74 4.30
CA TRP A 223 1.59 30.46 2.88
C TRP A 223 2.93 30.31 2.18
N SER A 224 4.01 30.81 2.81
CA SER A 224 5.35 30.78 2.28
C SER A 224 6.11 29.54 2.69
N THR A 225 7.04 29.14 1.83
CA THR A 225 8.04 28.13 2.15
C THR A 225 9.27 28.76 2.79
N GLU A 226 9.97 28.00 3.59
CA GLU A 226 11.23 28.35 4.22
C GLU A 226 12.31 27.36 3.76
N LYS A 227 13.47 27.89 3.40
CA LYS A 227 14.63 27.07 3.09
C LYS A 227 15.22 26.55 4.41
N SER A 228 15.58 25.28 4.45
CA SER A 228 16.26 24.71 5.61
C SER A 228 17.60 25.40 5.89
N ASN A 229 17.89 25.64 7.18
CA ASN A 229 19.12 26.33 7.63
C ASN A 229 20.42 25.55 7.28
N SER A 230 20.31 24.26 6.99
CA SER A 230 21.39 23.41 6.58
C SER A 230 20.86 22.36 5.59
N ASN A 231 21.65 22.05 4.59
CA ASN A 231 21.33 21.02 3.61
C ASN A 231 21.95 19.64 3.94
N ILE A 232 22.46 19.44 5.14
CA ILE A 232 23.04 18.18 5.62
C ILE A 232 22.21 17.66 6.81
N LEU A 233 22.33 18.27 8.00
CA LEU A 233 21.74 17.72 9.23
C LEU A 233 20.21 17.61 9.18
N PRO A 234 19.44 18.63 8.76
CA PRO A 234 17.97 18.57 8.76
C PRO A 234 17.40 17.57 7.77
N VAL A 235 18.15 17.21 6.72
CA VAL A 235 17.71 16.31 5.66
C VAL A 235 18.18 14.87 5.85
N LEU A 236 18.88 14.56 6.96
CA LEU A 236 19.20 13.18 7.30
C LEU A 236 17.94 12.41 7.70
N ASN A 237 17.90 11.17 7.28
CA ASN A 237 16.89 10.22 7.73
C ASN A 237 17.30 9.65 9.09
N GLU A 238 16.33 9.38 9.94
CA GLU A 238 16.54 8.86 11.29
C GLU A 238 15.70 7.60 11.49
N SER A 239 16.25 6.61 12.18
CA SER A 239 15.50 5.42 12.56
C SER A 239 15.86 4.97 13.96
N PHE A 240 14.85 4.62 14.73
CA PHE A 240 14.97 4.09 16.08
C PHE A 240 13.99 2.93 16.23
N LEU A 241 14.48 1.83 16.81
CA LEU A 241 13.67 0.67 17.17
C LEU A 241 14.13 0.15 18.53
N ILE A 242 13.20 0.00 19.45
CA ILE A 242 13.37 -0.79 20.67
C ILE A 242 12.34 -1.89 20.67
N ASN A 243 12.75 -3.13 20.87
CA ASN A 243 11.85 -4.24 21.05
C ASN A 243 12.36 -5.21 22.10
N GLY A 244 11.42 -5.77 22.84
CA GLY A 244 11.72 -6.73 23.86
C GLY A 244 10.58 -7.71 24.03
N GLY A 245 10.89 -8.85 24.63
CA GLY A 245 9.87 -9.84 24.90
C GLY A 245 10.33 -10.85 25.95
N PHE A 246 9.35 -11.49 26.55
CA PHE A 246 9.60 -12.55 27.51
C PHE A 246 8.65 -13.73 27.29
N ASN A 247 9.09 -14.90 27.79
CA ASN A 247 8.31 -16.12 27.78
C ASN A 247 8.49 -16.84 29.13
N LYS A 248 7.58 -16.58 30.06
CA LYS A 248 7.65 -17.02 31.45
C LYS A 248 6.66 -18.14 31.73
N LYS A 249 7.08 -19.14 32.50
CA LYS A 249 6.19 -20.16 33.06
C LYS A 249 5.30 -19.53 34.13
N LEU A 250 4.01 -19.78 34.07
CA LEU A 250 3.01 -19.38 35.06
C LEU A 250 2.41 -20.64 35.71
N GLY A 251 2.93 -21.00 36.88
CA GLY A 251 2.61 -22.27 37.53
C GLY A 251 3.20 -23.48 36.78
N LYS A 252 2.56 -24.67 36.96
CA LYS A 252 3.10 -25.95 36.43
C LYS A 252 2.97 -26.10 34.91
N ASN A 253 1.86 -25.65 34.33
CA ASN A 253 1.48 -25.98 32.94
C ASN A 253 1.19 -24.79 32.05
N ASN A 254 1.15 -23.58 32.60
CA ASN A 254 0.80 -22.37 31.83
C ASN A 254 2.06 -21.57 31.48
N LYS A 255 1.96 -20.73 30.43
CA LYS A 255 3.01 -19.80 30.03
C LYS A 255 2.38 -18.46 29.67
N LEU A 256 3.04 -17.38 30.10
CA LEU A 256 2.74 -16.03 29.67
C LEU A 256 3.88 -15.51 28.83
N SER A 257 3.58 -15.05 27.63
CA SER A 257 4.53 -14.44 26.71
C SER A 257 4.07 -13.04 26.36
N ALA A 258 5.03 -12.14 26.21
CA ALA A 258 4.75 -10.80 25.67
C ALA A 258 5.85 -10.39 24.70
N ILE A 259 5.46 -9.58 23.73
CA ILE A 259 6.36 -8.82 22.85
C ILE A 259 5.89 -7.37 22.85
N LEU A 260 6.82 -6.47 23.13
CA LEU A 260 6.63 -5.03 23.08
C LEU A 260 7.64 -4.46 22.08
N ALA A 261 7.19 -3.54 21.21
CA ALA A 261 8.07 -2.82 20.29
C ALA A 261 7.62 -1.38 20.11
N LEU A 262 8.61 -0.49 20.02
CA LEU A 262 8.43 0.90 19.62
C LEU A 262 9.32 1.17 18.43
N ASN A 263 8.78 1.81 17.41
CA ASN A 263 9.46 2.12 16.18
C ASN A 263 9.24 3.60 15.83
N TYR A 264 10.31 4.25 15.39
CA TYR A 264 10.27 5.60 14.85
C TYR A 264 11.19 5.67 13.62
N ASN A 265 10.65 6.15 12.50
CA ASN A 265 11.42 6.42 11.29
C ASN A 265 11.03 7.80 10.78
N ARG A 266 12.01 8.65 10.52
CA ARG A 266 11.89 9.92 9.83
C ARG A 266 12.65 9.84 8.52
N SER A 267 12.02 10.22 7.41
CA SER A 267 12.60 10.17 6.09
C SER A 267 12.34 11.46 5.36
N ASN A 268 13.40 12.11 4.86
CA ASN A 268 13.32 13.31 4.04
C ASN A 268 13.56 12.95 2.58
N LYS A 269 12.70 13.44 1.70
CA LYS A 269 12.73 13.15 0.25
C LYS A 269 12.53 14.43 -0.54
N ALA A 270 13.27 14.58 -1.62
CA ALA A 270 12.98 15.54 -2.67
C ALA A 270 12.65 14.76 -3.95
N ILE A 271 11.51 15.03 -4.54
CA ILE A 271 11.07 14.42 -5.80
C ILE A 271 10.93 15.54 -6.80
N ASN A 272 11.82 15.54 -7.79
CA ASN A 272 11.70 16.43 -8.94
C ASN A 272 10.87 15.72 -10.00
N PHE A 273 9.80 16.36 -10.44
CA PHE A 273 8.96 15.79 -11.48
C PHE A 273 8.42 16.86 -12.42
N GLU A 274 8.31 16.46 -13.66
CA GLU A 274 7.66 17.22 -14.71
C GLU A 274 6.36 16.52 -15.08
N ASN A 275 5.27 17.25 -15.16
CA ASN A 275 3.98 16.69 -15.56
C ASN A 275 3.34 17.55 -16.66
N GLN A 276 2.79 16.84 -17.66
CA GLN A 276 2.09 17.42 -18.79
C GLN A 276 0.72 16.78 -18.91
N ILE A 277 -0.26 17.58 -19.32
CA ILE A 277 -1.50 17.04 -19.90
C ILE A 277 -1.51 17.44 -21.37
N ASN A 278 -1.66 16.42 -22.20
CA ASN A 278 -1.80 16.59 -23.64
C ASN A 278 -3.27 16.36 -24.02
N LEU A 279 -3.81 17.27 -24.82
CA LEU A 279 -5.10 17.13 -25.46
C LEU A 279 -4.89 16.54 -26.85
N PHE A 280 -5.61 15.48 -27.16
CA PHE A 280 -5.47 14.80 -28.45
C PHE A 280 -6.63 15.16 -29.35
N GLN A 281 -6.32 15.61 -30.57
CA GLN A 281 -7.28 15.88 -31.63
C GLN A 281 -6.75 15.33 -32.94
N ASN A 282 -7.42 14.36 -33.56
CA ASN A 282 -6.99 13.72 -34.80
C ASN A 282 -5.52 13.18 -34.71
N ASN A 283 -5.16 12.52 -33.63
CA ASN A 283 -3.81 12.01 -33.31
C ASN A 283 -2.72 13.08 -33.20
N THR A 284 -3.09 14.34 -33.11
CA THR A 284 -2.15 15.42 -32.82
C THR A 284 -2.27 15.81 -31.37
N ALA A 285 -1.15 15.81 -30.65
CA ALA A 285 -1.07 16.25 -29.26
C ALA A 285 -0.86 17.76 -29.18
N SER A 286 -1.66 18.45 -28.35
CA SER A 286 -1.44 19.84 -27.95
C SER A 286 -1.32 19.93 -26.43
N LEU A 287 -0.42 20.73 -25.93
CA LEU A 287 -0.22 20.88 -24.49
C LEU A 287 -1.38 21.67 -23.87
N ASN A 288 -1.94 21.16 -22.78
CA ASN A 288 -2.82 21.90 -21.89
C ASN A 288 -2.03 22.56 -20.76
N PHE A 289 -1.01 21.88 -20.25
CA PHE A 289 0.02 22.46 -19.40
C PHE A 289 1.33 21.67 -19.45
N ASP A 290 2.41 22.34 -19.02
CA ASP A 290 3.75 21.77 -18.83
C ASP A 290 4.34 22.34 -17.54
N TYR A 291 4.37 21.52 -16.48
CA TYR A 291 4.75 21.93 -15.15
C TYR A 291 6.00 21.20 -14.66
N PHE A 292 6.94 21.96 -14.09
CA PHE A 292 8.09 21.46 -13.33
C PHE A 292 7.81 21.61 -11.85
N ASN A 293 7.96 20.52 -11.10
CA ASN A 293 7.63 20.47 -9.69
C ASN A 293 8.80 19.97 -8.87
N ASP A 294 9.08 20.65 -7.78
CA ASP A 294 10.00 20.23 -6.72
C ASP A 294 9.19 19.97 -5.46
N LYS A 295 9.00 18.70 -5.12
CA LYS A 295 8.25 18.26 -3.93
C LYS A 295 9.19 17.83 -2.84
N TYR A 296 9.20 18.58 -1.76
CA TYR A 296 9.98 18.30 -0.55
C TYR A 296 9.07 17.73 0.52
N SER A 297 9.38 16.54 1.00
CA SER A 297 8.54 15.86 1.99
C SER A 297 9.37 15.31 3.14
N THR A 298 8.84 15.47 4.36
CA THR A 298 9.26 14.77 5.56
C THR A 298 8.20 13.75 5.91
N GLU A 299 8.57 12.48 5.87
CA GLU A 299 7.69 11.36 6.20
C GLU A 299 8.08 10.80 7.57
N ILE A 300 7.10 10.52 8.43
CA ILE A 300 7.28 9.92 9.74
C ILE A 300 6.42 8.67 9.84
N LEU A 301 7.07 7.57 10.22
CA LEU A 301 6.40 6.32 10.56
C LEU A 301 6.74 5.97 12.01
N ALA A 302 5.82 6.27 12.92
CA ALA A 302 5.92 5.93 14.32
C ALA A 302 4.94 4.80 14.66
N GLY A 303 5.40 3.82 15.45
CA GLY A 303 4.53 2.68 15.77
C GLY A 303 4.84 2.06 17.12
N ALA A 304 3.81 1.46 17.71
CA ALA A 304 3.88 0.66 18.92
C ALA A 304 3.18 -0.68 18.69
N LEU A 305 3.79 -1.75 19.19
CA LEU A 305 3.24 -3.10 19.21
C LEU A 305 3.24 -3.62 20.65
N ALA A 306 2.12 -4.21 21.08
CA ALA A 306 2.00 -4.85 22.38
C ALA A 306 1.17 -6.15 22.24
N ASN A 307 1.87 -7.28 22.13
CA ASN A 307 1.24 -8.59 21.99
C ASN A 307 1.45 -9.41 23.26
N PHE A 308 0.37 -9.95 23.79
CA PHE A 308 0.35 -10.82 24.97
C PHE A 308 -0.28 -12.16 24.59
N THR A 309 0.35 -13.24 25.01
CA THR A 309 -0.14 -14.61 24.75
C THR A 309 -0.10 -15.41 26.03
N LEU A 310 -1.28 -15.92 26.41
CA LEU A 310 -1.45 -16.83 27.53
C LEU A 310 -1.70 -18.26 26.98
N GLN A 311 -0.77 -19.15 27.24
CA GLN A 311 -0.91 -20.57 26.96
C GLN A 311 -1.38 -21.28 28.24
N LEU A 312 -2.56 -21.91 28.17
CA LEU A 312 -3.18 -22.67 29.26
C LEU A 312 -2.99 -24.17 29.00
N GLY A 313 -2.02 -24.75 29.67
CA GLY A 313 -1.57 -26.12 29.41
C GLY A 313 -1.11 -26.29 27.97
N ASN A 314 -1.39 -27.49 27.40
CA ASN A 314 -1.05 -27.83 26.01
C ASN A 314 -2.24 -27.70 25.04
N ASN A 315 -3.41 -27.28 25.53
CA ASN A 315 -4.66 -27.39 24.77
C ASN A 315 -5.26 -26.04 24.40
N SER A 316 -4.92 -24.97 25.09
CA SER A 316 -5.54 -23.65 24.85
C SER A 316 -4.51 -22.56 24.80
N LYS A 317 -4.72 -21.64 23.87
CA LYS A 317 -3.91 -20.43 23.71
C LYS A 317 -4.88 -19.24 23.51
N ILE A 318 -4.68 -18.19 24.24
CA ILE A 318 -5.42 -16.92 24.08
C ILE A 318 -4.37 -15.84 23.82
N SER A 319 -4.56 -15.04 22.80
CA SER A 319 -3.65 -13.94 22.47
C SER A 319 -4.41 -12.64 22.33
N ILE A 320 -3.84 -11.57 22.90
CA ILE A 320 -4.30 -10.19 22.70
C ILE A 320 -3.18 -9.48 21.94
N LYS A 321 -3.50 -8.90 20.81
CA LYS A 321 -2.53 -8.24 19.94
C LYS A 321 -2.96 -6.81 19.68
N ASN A 322 -2.07 -5.88 19.96
CA ASN A 322 -2.34 -4.45 19.76
C ASN A 322 -1.25 -3.85 18.90
N MET A 323 -1.65 -3.00 17.98
CA MET A 323 -0.77 -2.23 17.12
C MET A 323 -1.32 -0.81 16.97
N LEU A 324 -0.46 0.17 17.18
CA LEU A 324 -0.71 1.57 16.88
C LEU A 324 0.36 2.05 15.91
N ASN A 325 -0.03 2.65 14.79
CA ASN A 325 0.88 3.26 13.85
C ASN A 325 0.37 4.64 13.43
N VAL A 326 1.29 5.57 13.32
CA VAL A 326 1.07 6.89 12.74
C VAL A 326 2.00 7.04 11.56
N ASN A 327 1.44 7.26 10.39
CA ASN A 327 2.17 7.53 9.16
C ASN A 327 1.83 8.93 8.68
N THR A 328 2.79 9.83 8.71
CA THR A 328 2.59 11.24 8.41
C THR A 328 3.48 11.67 7.26
N THR A 329 2.94 12.48 6.38
CA THR A 329 3.66 13.17 5.31
C THR A 329 3.42 14.66 5.43
N ASN A 330 4.46 15.40 5.72
CA ASN A 330 4.47 16.87 5.71
C ASN A 330 5.26 17.34 4.47
N TYR A 331 4.64 18.11 3.58
CA TYR A 331 5.31 18.46 2.32
C TYR A 331 5.01 19.85 1.82
N ALA A 332 5.96 20.37 1.05
CA ALA A 332 5.83 21.56 0.21
C ALA A 332 6.16 21.19 -1.24
N THR A 333 5.28 21.55 -2.17
CA THR A 333 5.54 21.42 -3.61
C THR A 333 5.66 22.80 -4.21
N LEU A 334 6.79 23.07 -4.85
CA LEU A 334 7.04 24.28 -5.65
C LEU A 334 6.87 23.91 -7.12
N ARG A 335 6.02 24.65 -7.81
CA ARG A 335 5.69 24.45 -9.22
C ARG A 335 6.06 25.66 -10.03
N THR A 336 6.67 25.43 -11.19
CA THR A 336 6.87 26.42 -12.26
C THR A 336 6.47 25.79 -13.59
N GLY A 337 6.31 26.59 -14.63
CA GLY A 337 6.03 26.07 -15.97
C GLY A 337 5.04 26.92 -16.73
N LYS A 338 4.32 26.28 -17.66
CA LYS A 338 3.34 26.93 -18.53
C LYS A 338 1.96 26.28 -18.43
N ASP A 339 0.94 27.11 -18.44
CA ASP A 339 -0.48 26.74 -18.50
C ASP A 339 -1.06 27.28 -19.81
N PHE A 340 -1.57 26.40 -20.65
CA PHE A 340 -2.11 26.76 -21.97
C PHE A 340 -3.65 26.80 -21.98
N GLU A 341 -4.32 26.61 -20.83
CA GLU A 341 -5.78 26.58 -20.72
C GLU A 341 -6.42 27.90 -21.18
N ALA A 342 -5.86 29.04 -20.72
CA ALA A 342 -6.36 30.37 -21.10
C ALA A 342 -5.70 30.92 -22.38
N ASN A 343 -4.44 30.65 -22.60
CA ASN A 343 -3.63 31.12 -23.73
C ASN A 343 -3.01 29.95 -24.50
N PRO A 344 -3.73 29.28 -25.42
CA PRO A 344 -3.27 28.09 -26.11
C PRO A 344 -2.00 28.28 -26.97
N GLU A 345 -1.74 29.51 -27.45
CA GLU A 345 -0.58 29.77 -28.34
C GLU A 345 0.71 30.04 -27.57
N THR A 346 0.67 30.87 -26.54
CA THR A 346 1.86 31.31 -25.78
C THR A 346 2.04 30.62 -24.45
N GLY A 347 0.94 30.19 -23.86
CA GLY A 347 0.88 29.67 -22.49
C GLY A 347 1.22 30.73 -21.44
N ASP A 348 0.51 30.74 -20.31
CA ASP A 348 0.81 31.57 -19.17
C ASP A 348 1.99 31.00 -18.38
N ASN A 349 2.98 31.82 -18.05
CA ASN A 349 4.03 31.37 -17.12
C ASN A 349 3.49 31.31 -15.70
N VAL A 350 3.67 30.16 -15.05
CA VAL A 350 3.06 29.83 -13.75
C VAL A 350 4.11 29.67 -12.66
N ARG A 351 3.79 30.16 -11.47
CA ARG A 351 4.44 29.81 -10.18
C ARG A 351 3.36 29.40 -9.19
N ALA A 352 3.45 28.18 -8.68
CA ALA A 352 2.47 27.71 -7.72
C ALA A 352 3.13 26.98 -6.54
N THR A 353 2.44 26.95 -5.43
CA THR A 353 2.88 26.27 -4.21
C THR A 353 1.72 25.47 -3.62
N GLU A 354 1.99 24.23 -3.21
CA GLU A 354 1.12 23.45 -2.35
C GLU A 354 1.82 23.13 -1.05
N LEU A 355 1.16 23.43 0.08
CA LEU A 355 1.61 23.10 1.43
C LEU A 355 0.61 22.14 2.07
N ALA A 356 1.06 21.01 2.57
CA ALA A 356 0.16 20.03 3.16
C ALA A 356 0.81 19.20 4.26
N PHE A 357 -0.02 18.84 5.23
CA PHE A 357 0.25 17.86 6.26
C PHE A 357 -0.84 16.79 6.18
N LYS A 358 -0.46 15.52 6.04
CA LYS A 358 -1.38 14.39 5.99
C LYS A 358 -0.94 13.36 7.01
N ALA A 359 -1.78 13.04 7.98
CA ALA A 359 -1.53 12.01 8.97
C ALA A 359 -2.56 10.88 8.83
N ASN A 360 -2.06 9.64 8.78
CA ASN A 360 -2.86 8.43 8.85
C ASN A 360 -2.56 7.73 10.17
N THR A 361 -3.56 7.56 11.03
CA THR A 361 -3.45 6.84 12.28
C THR A 361 -4.18 5.51 12.14
N PHE A 362 -3.47 4.43 12.40
CA PHE A 362 -4.02 3.08 12.39
C PHE A 362 -3.89 2.45 13.77
N PHE A 363 -5.02 2.13 14.39
CA PHE A 363 -5.07 1.36 15.62
C PHE A 363 -5.77 0.03 15.35
N ASN A 364 -5.17 -1.05 15.80
CA ASN A 364 -5.73 -2.40 15.69
C ASN A 364 -5.60 -3.10 17.04
N THR A 365 -6.69 -3.65 17.53
CA THR A 365 -6.71 -4.57 18.66
C THR A 365 -7.42 -5.86 18.26
N GLN A 366 -6.83 -6.99 18.64
CA GLN A 366 -7.32 -8.33 18.31
C GLN A 366 -7.27 -9.22 19.53
N ILE A 367 -8.28 -10.02 19.71
CA ILE A 367 -8.29 -11.14 20.64
C ILE A 367 -8.52 -12.43 19.85
N THR A 368 -7.67 -13.43 20.08
CA THR A 368 -7.80 -14.74 19.40
C THR A 368 -7.72 -15.87 20.40
N GLY A 369 -8.47 -16.92 20.19
CA GLY A 369 -8.43 -18.14 20.99
C GLY A 369 -8.29 -19.38 20.11
N ASP A 370 -7.31 -20.20 20.44
CA ASP A 370 -7.08 -21.52 19.83
C ASP A 370 -7.25 -22.59 20.89
N HIS A 371 -8.18 -23.51 20.67
CA HIS A 371 -8.50 -24.57 21.64
C HIS A 371 -8.50 -25.92 20.96
N ASN A 372 -7.85 -26.90 21.60
CA ASN A 372 -7.90 -28.28 21.20
C ASN A 372 -8.82 -29.04 22.17
N ILE A 373 -9.97 -29.46 21.69
CA ILE A 373 -11.00 -30.14 22.45
C ILE A 373 -10.75 -31.65 22.32
N LYS A 374 -9.85 -32.19 23.14
CA LYS A 374 -9.41 -33.62 23.07
C LYS A 374 -10.57 -34.63 23.08
N LYS A 375 -11.62 -34.33 23.84
CA LYS A 375 -12.80 -35.23 23.93
C LYS A 375 -13.45 -35.54 22.58
N TYR A 376 -13.36 -34.60 21.63
CA TYR A 376 -14.04 -34.66 20.33
C TYR A 376 -13.07 -34.69 19.16
N ASP A 377 -11.73 -34.71 19.40
CA ASP A 377 -10.69 -34.53 18.39
C ASP A 377 -10.93 -33.28 17.51
N ALA A 378 -11.46 -32.23 18.15
CA ALA A 378 -11.85 -31.01 17.47
C ALA A 378 -10.91 -29.86 17.85
N LYS A 379 -10.67 -28.96 16.88
CA LYS A 379 -9.97 -27.70 17.10
C LYS A 379 -10.96 -26.57 16.89
N LEU A 380 -11.02 -25.68 17.85
CA LEU A 380 -11.82 -24.44 17.79
C LEU A 380 -10.86 -23.27 17.70
N HIS A 381 -11.05 -22.45 16.69
CA HIS A 381 -10.42 -21.13 16.56
C HIS A 381 -11.51 -20.06 16.58
N TRP A 382 -11.31 -18.98 17.33
CA TRP A 382 -12.18 -17.84 17.33
C TRP A 382 -11.39 -16.55 17.44
N PHE A 383 -11.96 -15.45 16.95
CA PHE A 383 -11.30 -14.15 16.98
C PHE A 383 -12.33 -13.02 17.05
N GLY A 384 -11.89 -11.92 17.63
CA GLY A 384 -12.55 -10.63 17.59
C GLY A 384 -11.51 -9.55 17.30
N SER A 385 -11.89 -8.51 16.59
CA SER A 385 -10.98 -7.40 16.25
C SER A 385 -11.76 -6.10 16.15
N PHE A 386 -11.12 -5.06 16.59
CA PHE A 386 -11.54 -3.69 16.40
C PHE A 386 -10.42 -2.88 15.79
N ASN A 387 -10.70 -2.16 14.68
CA ASN A 387 -9.75 -1.33 13.99
C ASN A 387 -10.28 0.09 13.87
N ILE A 388 -9.40 1.04 14.07
CA ILE A 388 -9.62 2.45 13.75
C ILE A 388 -8.62 2.84 12.67
N LEU A 389 -9.11 3.46 11.63
CA LEU A 389 -8.28 4.15 10.67
C LEU A 389 -8.76 5.60 10.55
N ASP A 390 -7.92 6.51 10.97
CA ASP A 390 -8.18 7.94 10.87
C ASP A 390 -7.21 8.56 9.87
N GLN A 391 -7.73 9.35 8.96
CA GLN A 391 -6.92 10.25 8.14
C GLN A 391 -7.29 11.69 8.45
N TYR A 392 -6.26 12.48 8.70
CA TYR A 392 -6.37 13.90 8.97
C TYR A 392 -5.52 14.72 8.02
N ILE A 393 -6.14 15.60 7.27
CA ILE A 393 -5.50 16.56 6.37
C ILE A 393 -5.90 17.96 6.83
N PRO A 394 -5.15 18.56 7.78
CA PRO A 394 -5.42 19.93 8.21
C PRO A 394 -4.78 20.92 7.27
N ASP A 395 -5.58 21.90 6.84
CA ASP A 395 -5.12 23.11 6.18
C ASP A 395 -4.16 22.88 4.99
N GLN A 396 -4.53 22.00 4.06
CA GLN A 396 -3.82 21.91 2.79
C GLN A 396 -4.08 23.18 2.00
N ARG A 397 -3.02 23.90 1.62
CA ARG A 397 -3.09 25.22 1.00
C ARG A 397 -2.46 25.22 -0.37
N ARG A 398 -3.13 25.89 -1.32
CA ARG A 398 -2.66 26.02 -2.69
C ARG A 398 -2.73 27.46 -3.13
N VAL A 399 -1.69 27.90 -3.79
CA VAL A 399 -1.58 29.26 -4.36
C VAL A 399 -0.87 29.18 -5.70
N GLN A 400 -1.37 29.92 -6.67
CA GLN A 400 -0.78 30.03 -8.01
C GLN A 400 -0.73 31.48 -8.43
N TYR A 401 0.36 31.87 -9.03
CA TYR A 401 0.58 33.15 -9.69
C TYR A 401 0.82 32.90 -11.18
N ASN A 402 0.17 33.68 -12.04
CA ASN A 402 0.42 33.72 -13.47
C ASN A 402 1.13 35.03 -13.80
N GLN A 403 2.06 35.00 -14.74
CA GLN A 403 2.71 36.20 -15.25
C GLN A 403 1.73 36.98 -16.13
N ASP A 404 1.61 38.29 -15.92
CA ASP A 404 0.61 39.12 -16.60
C ASP A 404 0.84 39.18 -18.13
N ASP A 405 2.11 39.27 -18.55
CA ASP A 405 2.52 39.11 -19.96
C ASP A 405 3.59 38.02 -20.06
N PRO A 406 3.24 36.83 -20.56
CA PRO A 406 4.19 35.71 -20.67
C PRO A 406 5.29 35.93 -21.72
N THR A 407 5.17 36.98 -22.55
CA THR A 407 6.20 37.33 -23.57
C THR A 407 7.24 38.33 -23.06
N ASP A 408 6.95 39.09 -21.99
CA ASP A 408 7.92 39.96 -21.30
C ASP A 408 8.45 39.28 -20.02
N PRO A 409 9.74 38.89 -19.99
CA PRO A 409 10.35 38.29 -18.79
C PRO A 409 10.28 39.16 -17.53
N ASN A 410 10.11 40.48 -17.69
CA ASN A 410 10.05 41.44 -16.58
C ASN A 410 8.61 41.73 -16.11
N SER A 411 7.62 41.20 -16.81
CA SER A 411 6.21 41.37 -16.43
C SER A 411 5.97 40.76 -15.05
N PRO A 412 5.20 41.47 -14.18
CA PRO A 412 4.92 40.97 -12.84
C PRO A 412 4.08 39.70 -12.86
N TYR A 413 4.06 39.01 -11.71
CA TYR A 413 3.20 37.85 -11.48
C TYR A 413 1.99 38.30 -10.64
N SER A 414 0.80 37.97 -11.10
CA SER A 414 -0.47 38.19 -10.41
C SER A 414 -1.00 36.91 -9.82
N LEU A 415 -1.55 36.96 -8.60
CA LEU A 415 -2.26 35.84 -8.00
C LEU A 415 -3.40 35.42 -8.93
N LEU A 416 -3.42 34.13 -9.30
CA LEU A 416 -4.52 33.50 -10.02
C LEU A 416 -5.70 33.38 -9.05
N ILE A 417 -6.70 34.25 -9.17
CA ILE A 417 -7.84 34.29 -8.28
C ILE A 417 -9.07 34.72 -9.07
N GLY A 418 -10.18 34.03 -8.87
CA GLY A 418 -11.43 34.34 -9.54
C GLY A 418 -12.27 35.38 -8.81
N ALA A 419 -13.24 35.97 -9.50
CA ALA A 419 -14.25 36.83 -8.91
C ALA A 419 -15.28 36.05 -8.06
N SER A 420 -15.28 34.71 -8.12
CA SER A 420 -16.19 33.85 -7.36
C SER A 420 -15.43 32.72 -6.65
N LYS A 421 -16.11 32.05 -5.71
CA LYS A 421 -15.60 31.01 -4.81
C LYS A 421 -15.35 29.63 -5.45
N SER A 422 -15.12 29.52 -6.73
CA SER A 422 -15.17 28.21 -7.43
C SER A 422 -13.83 27.46 -7.51
N SER A 423 -12.70 28.09 -7.19
CA SER A 423 -11.38 27.51 -7.42
C SER A 423 -10.86 26.68 -6.24
N GLN A 424 -10.38 25.46 -6.52
CA GLN A 424 -9.49 24.69 -5.63
C GLN A 424 -8.02 24.74 -6.09
N LYS A 425 -7.72 25.33 -7.25
CA LYS A 425 -6.40 25.40 -7.87
C LYS A 425 -5.51 26.44 -7.19
N SER A 426 -6.10 27.58 -6.79
CA SER A 426 -5.39 28.70 -6.17
C SER A 426 -6.27 29.42 -5.15
N GLY A 427 -5.64 30.06 -4.13
CA GLY A 427 -6.36 30.72 -3.04
C GLY A 427 -7.24 29.76 -2.24
N SER A 428 -6.83 28.51 -2.11
CA SER A 428 -7.66 27.48 -1.51
C SER A 428 -7.06 26.92 -0.22
N ARG A 429 -7.96 26.54 0.70
CA ARG A 429 -7.66 25.75 1.90
C ARG A 429 -8.56 24.54 1.93
N TYR A 430 -7.99 23.40 2.28
CA TYR A 430 -8.74 22.16 2.37
C TYR A 430 -8.49 21.46 3.70
N TYR A 431 -9.57 21.05 4.34
CA TYR A 431 -9.56 20.23 5.54
C TYR A 431 -10.27 18.92 5.23
N GLY A 432 -9.60 17.81 5.48
CA GLY A 432 -10.15 16.47 5.24
C GLY A 432 -10.07 15.60 6.49
N PHE A 433 -11.17 14.92 6.80
CA PHE A 433 -11.32 14.01 7.93
C PHE A 433 -11.93 12.71 7.44
N LEU A 434 -11.26 11.61 7.67
CA LEU A 434 -11.80 10.29 7.43
C LEU A 434 -11.67 9.46 8.70
N ASN A 435 -12.79 8.88 9.13
CA ASN A 435 -12.82 7.96 10.26
C ASN A 435 -13.45 6.64 9.80
N ASP A 436 -12.67 5.57 9.86
CA ASP A 436 -13.14 4.20 9.62
C ASP A 436 -13.12 3.41 10.92
N TYR A 437 -14.25 2.79 11.25
CA TYR A 437 -14.38 1.85 12.34
C TYR A 437 -14.72 0.48 11.78
N VAL A 438 -13.92 -0.53 12.11
CA VAL A 438 -14.11 -1.88 11.59
C VAL A 438 -14.19 -2.86 12.75
N TYR A 439 -15.33 -3.49 12.88
CA TYR A 439 -15.59 -4.55 13.84
C TYR A 439 -15.59 -5.89 13.13
N THR A 440 -14.82 -6.82 13.60
CA THR A 440 -14.74 -8.15 12.99
C THR A 440 -14.83 -9.21 14.08
N ALA A 441 -15.64 -10.21 13.85
CA ALA A 441 -15.73 -11.38 14.72
C ALA A 441 -15.88 -12.64 13.87
N GLY A 442 -15.38 -13.75 14.36
CA GLY A 442 -15.51 -15.01 13.64
C GLY A 442 -14.93 -16.18 14.40
N GLY A 443 -15.08 -17.33 13.79
CA GLY A 443 -14.46 -18.54 14.29
C GLY A 443 -14.73 -19.71 13.38
N ASP A 444 -13.96 -20.76 13.59
CA ASP A 444 -14.09 -22.01 12.88
C ASP A 444 -13.87 -23.20 13.82
N ILE A 445 -14.50 -24.30 13.47
CA ILE A 445 -14.27 -25.57 14.10
C ILE A 445 -13.84 -26.58 13.07
N SER A 446 -12.82 -27.36 13.39
CA SER A 446 -12.35 -28.46 12.54
C SER A 446 -12.28 -29.76 13.32
N LYS A 447 -12.64 -30.85 12.67
CA LYS A 447 -12.52 -32.20 13.19
C LYS A 447 -11.78 -33.08 12.19
N SER A 448 -10.74 -33.75 12.67
CA SER A 448 -10.01 -34.71 11.89
C SER A 448 -10.36 -36.14 12.31
N PHE A 449 -10.49 -37.03 11.33
CA PHE A 449 -10.75 -38.45 11.55
C PHE A 449 -9.98 -39.28 10.51
N LYS A 450 -9.81 -40.57 10.75
CA LYS A 450 -9.10 -41.45 9.84
C LYS A 450 -10.07 -42.36 9.11
N THR A 451 -9.92 -42.46 7.80
CA THR A 451 -10.59 -43.46 6.96
C THR A 451 -9.52 -44.24 6.24
N ASN A 452 -9.46 -45.55 6.42
CA ASN A 452 -8.40 -46.40 5.84
C ASN A 452 -6.97 -45.89 6.12
N SER A 453 -6.70 -45.47 7.36
CA SER A 453 -5.44 -44.88 7.82
C SER A 453 -5.11 -43.51 7.23
N LEU A 454 -5.93 -42.95 6.33
CA LEU A 454 -5.79 -41.60 5.73
C LEU A 454 -6.56 -40.55 6.53
N THR A 455 -5.95 -39.40 6.74
CA THR A 455 -6.56 -38.31 7.51
C THR A 455 -7.56 -37.55 6.66
N GLN A 456 -8.75 -37.40 7.18
CA GLN A 456 -9.83 -36.57 6.65
C GLN A 456 -10.10 -35.44 7.64
N THR A 457 -10.28 -34.24 7.19
CA THR A 457 -10.63 -33.10 8.04
C THR A 457 -11.81 -32.37 7.44
N ILE A 458 -12.83 -32.15 8.30
CA ILE A 458 -13.94 -31.28 8.01
C ILE A 458 -13.76 -29.97 8.79
N LYS A 459 -13.96 -28.84 8.15
CA LYS A 459 -13.82 -27.53 8.74
C LYS A 459 -15.00 -26.65 8.35
N GLY A 460 -15.66 -26.05 9.33
CA GLY A 460 -16.73 -25.08 9.10
C GLY A 460 -16.51 -23.85 9.94
N GLY A 461 -16.93 -22.72 9.43
CA GLY A 461 -16.74 -21.46 10.15
C GLY A 461 -17.68 -20.35 9.70
N TYR A 462 -17.68 -19.30 10.49
CA TYR A 462 -18.46 -18.10 10.28
C TYR A 462 -17.60 -16.86 10.51
N PHE A 463 -17.84 -15.84 9.68
CA PHE A 463 -17.14 -14.57 9.69
C PHE A 463 -18.17 -13.44 9.59
N PHE A 464 -18.02 -12.45 10.43
CA PHE A 464 -18.84 -11.25 10.48
C PHE A 464 -17.95 -10.01 10.52
N GLN A 465 -18.25 -9.03 9.67
CA GLN A 465 -17.56 -7.74 9.67
C GLN A 465 -18.55 -6.61 9.42
N VAL A 466 -18.44 -5.57 10.22
CA VAL A 466 -19.10 -4.27 10.00
C VAL A 466 -18.01 -3.24 9.78
N LYS A 467 -18.16 -2.43 8.75
CA LYS A 467 -17.30 -1.29 8.46
C LYS A 467 -18.17 -0.04 8.37
N ASP A 468 -17.84 0.95 9.19
CA ASP A 468 -18.46 2.28 9.17
C ASP A 468 -17.41 3.29 8.73
N ARG A 469 -17.75 4.15 7.78
CA ARG A 469 -16.93 5.26 7.33
C ARG A 469 -17.69 6.58 7.43
N LEU A 470 -17.06 7.55 8.07
CA LEU A 470 -17.40 8.95 7.93
C LEU A 470 -16.28 9.66 7.19
N PHE A 471 -16.58 10.24 6.05
CA PHE A 471 -15.71 11.18 5.37
C PHE A 471 -16.36 12.55 5.40
N ASP A 472 -15.64 13.53 5.90
CA ASP A 472 -16.05 14.92 5.92
C ASP A 472 -14.90 15.80 5.45
N SER A 473 -15.22 16.83 4.67
CA SER A 473 -14.22 17.79 4.25
C SER A 473 -14.79 19.20 4.15
N ARG A 474 -13.94 20.15 4.44
CA ARG A 474 -14.27 21.59 4.37
C ARG A 474 -13.29 22.30 3.44
N PRO A 475 -13.62 22.42 2.15
CA PRO A 475 -12.82 23.20 1.21
C PRO A 475 -13.25 24.66 1.29
N PHE A 476 -12.29 25.55 1.51
CA PHE A 476 -12.47 27.00 1.49
C PHE A 476 -11.77 27.60 0.29
N ALA A 477 -12.36 28.65 -0.26
CA ALA A 477 -11.78 29.43 -1.33
C ALA A 477 -11.68 30.90 -0.93
N ILE A 478 -10.53 31.48 -1.22
CA ILE A 478 -10.29 32.94 -1.21
C ILE A 478 -10.54 33.39 -2.63
N TYR A 479 -11.28 34.48 -2.81
CA TYR A 479 -11.63 35.03 -4.11
C TYR A 479 -11.61 36.57 -4.05
N LEU A 480 -11.60 37.22 -5.21
CA LEU A 480 -11.51 38.67 -5.32
C LEU A 480 -12.71 39.20 -6.13
N PRO A 481 -13.82 39.60 -5.49
CA PRO A 481 -15.05 39.98 -6.17
C PRO A 481 -14.89 41.12 -7.15
N SER A 482 -14.05 42.11 -6.80
CA SER A 482 -13.69 43.24 -7.65
C SER A 482 -12.18 43.24 -7.86
N ASP A 483 -11.75 43.26 -9.11
CA ASP A 483 -10.34 43.17 -9.44
C ASP A 483 -9.50 44.30 -8.85
N ASN A 484 -8.38 43.92 -8.25
CA ASN A 484 -7.39 44.83 -7.68
C ASN A 484 -5.99 44.37 -8.05
N PRO A 485 -5.42 44.88 -9.16
CA PRO A 485 -4.08 44.48 -9.62
C PRO A 485 -3.01 44.74 -8.56
N GLY A 486 -3.09 45.85 -7.82
CA GLY A 486 -2.15 46.16 -6.75
C GLY A 486 -2.13 45.11 -5.64
N LEU A 487 -3.29 44.56 -5.30
CA LEU A 487 -3.42 43.47 -4.33
C LEU A 487 -2.91 42.14 -4.92
N ARG A 488 -3.25 41.84 -6.17
CA ARG A 488 -2.83 40.60 -6.83
C ARG A 488 -1.32 40.47 -7.05
N HIS A 489 -0.61 41.58 -7.13
CA HIS A 489 0.86 41.61 -7.26
C HIS A 489 1.59 41.42 -5.92
N LEU A 490 0.90 41.44 -4.79
CA LEU A 490 1.56 41.17 -3.50
C LEU A 490 2.12 39.75 -3.44
N THR A 491 3.24 39.64 -2.73
CA THR A 491 3.87 38.31 -2.48
C THR A 491 3.01 37.47 -1.56
N VAL A 492 3.19 36.13 -1.63
CA VAL A 492 2.38 35.16 -0.90
C VAL A 492 2.38 35.35 0.62
N ASP A 493 3.43 35.91 1.19
CA ASP A 493 3.56 36.22 2.61
C ASP A 493 2.74 37.46 3.03
N LYS A 494 2.36 38.32 2.07
CA LYS A 494 1.65 39.56 2.34
C LYS A 494 0.20 39.54 1.87
N ILE A 495 -0.10 38.89 0.75
CA ILE A 495 -1.42 38.98 0.12
C ILE A 495 -2.55 38.47 1.01
N PHE A 496 -2.33 37.45 1.79
CA PHE A 496 -3.33 36.88 2.71
C PHE A 496 -3.25 37.44 4.14
N ALA A 497 -2.65 38.58 4.31
CA ALA A 497 -2.67 39.32 5.60
C ALA A 497 -4.09 39.80 5.93
N ALA A 498 -4.40 39.93 7.22
CA ALA A 498 -5.75 40.18 7.71
C ALA A 498 -6.35 41.48 7.16
N GLU A 499 -5.55 42.53 6.94
CA GLU A 499 -5.95 43.80 6.38
C GLU A 499 -6.41 43.74 4.91
N ASN A 500 -6.03 42.72 4.20
CA ASN A 500 -6.38 42.49 2.79
C ASN A 500 -7.74 41.80 2.61
N PHE A 501 -8.33 41.29 3.69
CA PHE A 501 -9.70 40.76 3.68
C PHE A 501 -10.72 41.85 4.00
N GLY A 502 -11.74 42.00 3.14
CA GLY A 502 -12.80 42.99 3.22
C GLY A 502 -14.15 42.41 3.63
N THR A 503 -15.20 43.02 3.12
CA THR A 503 -16.59 42.60 3.39
C THR A 503 -17.09 41.54 2.46
N GLY A 504 -16.30 41.13 1.44
CA GLY A 504 -16.71 40.19 0.41
C GLY A 504 -17.50 40.80 -0.74
N TYR A 505 -17.48 42.13 -0.90
CA TYR A 505 -18.07 42.91 -1.98
C TYR A 505 -17.06 43.92 -2.56
N ASP A 506 -17.50 44.85 -3.36
CA ASP A 506 -16.80 45.82 -4.21
C ASP A 506 -15.78 46.75 -3.52
N ASP A 507 -15.08 46.30 -2.50
CA ASP A 507 -14.05 47.03 -1.78
C ASP A 507 -12.62 46.79 -2.32
N GLY A 508 -12.48 46.01 -3.39
CA GLY A 508 -11.17 45.62 -3.96
C GLY A 508 -10.32 44.78 -3.02
N LYS A 509 -10.93 44.09 -2.06
CA LYS A 509 -10.30 43.22 -1.08
C LYS A 509 -10.70 41.79 -1.25
N LEU A 510 -9.93 40.87 -0.65
CA LEU A 510 -10.18 39.45 -0.66
C LEU A 510 -11.46 39.10 0.11
N ALA A 511 -12.21 38.18 -0.43
CA ALA A 511 -13.34 37.56 0.19
C ALA A 511 -13.05 36.07 0.47
N PHE A 512 -13.79 35.49 1.40
CA PHE A 512 -13.60 34.11 1.86
C PHE A 512 -14.93 33.39 1.94
N ASN A 513 -14.97 32.15 1.45
CA ASN A 513 -16.15 31.31 1.56
C ASN A 513 -15.79 29.84 1.55
N GLU A 514 -16.69 29.01 2.08
CA GLU A 514 -16.62 27.56 1.94
C GLU A 514 -17.26 27.16 0.61
N LEU A 515 -16.61 26.23 -0.13
CA LEU A 515 -17.19 25.67 -1.34
C LEU A 515 -18.42 24.85 -0.98
N ALA A 516 -19.57 25.28 -1.49
CA ALA A 516 -20.82 24.59 -1.28
C ALA A 516 -20.88 23.33 -2.15
N GLY A 517 -21.38 22.24 -1.60
CA GLY A 517 -21.60 21.00 -2.36
C GLY A 517 -21.84 19.85 -1.39
N GLU A 518 -22.86 19.08 -1.68
CA GLU A 518 -23.16 17.87 -0.90
C GLU A 518 -22.12 16.77 -1.12
N GLY A 519 -21.34 16.83 -2.20
CA GLY A 519 -20.27 15.89 -2.52
C GLY A 519 -19.07 15.95 -1.57
N TYR A 520 -18.91 17.00 -0.74
CA TYR A 520 -17.78 17.12 0.18
C TYR A 520 -17.90 16.31 1.48
N ARG A 521 -19.00 15.59 1.66
CA ARG A 521 -19.24 14.70 2.78
C ARG A 521 -19.96 13.47 2.31
N TYR A 522 -19.54 12.29 2.78
CA TYR A 522 -20.31 11.07 2.63
C TYR A 522 -20.17 10.18 3.87
N ILE A 523 -21.21 9.41 4.13
CA ILE A 523 -21.19 8.31 5.08
C ILE A 523 -21.27 7.00 4.30
N ALA A 524 -20.67 5.97 4.83
CA ALA A 524 -20.74 4.66 4.22
C ALA A 524 -20.74 3.57 5.29
N ASN A 525 -21.52 2.53 5.04
CA ASN A 525 -21.56 1.35 5.89
C ASN A 525 -21.51 0.11 5.03
N SER A 526 -20.84 -0.93 5.50
CA SER A 526 -20.96 -2.26 4.91
C SER A 526 -21.01 -3.34 5.97
N ILE A 527 -21.81 -4.37 5.71
CA ILE A 527 -21.97 -5.55 6.55
C ILE A 527 -21.65 -6.78 5.70
N LEU A 528 -20.66 -7.56 6.12
CA LEU A 528 -20.28 -8.83 5.50
C LEU A 528 -20.60 -9.97 6.47
N ASN A 529 -21.52 -10.85 6.06
CA ASN A 529 -21.77 -12.13 6.70
C ASN A 529 -21.27 -13.25 5.81
N ALA A 530 -20.42 -14.12 6.31
CA ALA A 530 -19.87 -15.21 5.52
C ALA A 530 -19.85 -16.52 6.31
N GLY A 531 -20.33 -17.57 5.67
CA GLY A 531 -20.21 -18.93 6.20
C GLY A 531 -19.43 -19.81 5.23
N PHE A 532 -18.70 -20.80 5.72
CA PHE A 532 -18.00 -21.74 4.87
C PHE A 532 -18.02 -23.16 5.41
N LEU A 533 -17.95 -24.10 4.48
CA LEU A 533 -17.70 -25.51 4.74
C LEU A 533 -16.56 -25.96 3.83
N GLN A 534 -15.56 -26.62 4.42
CA GLN A 534 -14.35 -27.09 3.74
C GLN A 534 -14.04 -28.53 4.15
N LEU A 535 -13.68 -29.32 3.16
CA LEU A 535 -13.21 -30.69 3.33
C LEU A 535 -11.74 -30.76 2.88
N ASP A 536 -10.91 -31.35 3.72
CA ASP A 536 -9.51 -31.63 3.44
C ASP A 536 -9.30 -33.14 3.49
N ASN A 537 -9.25 -33.75 2.34
CA ASN A 537 -9.26 -35.18 2.14
C ASN A 537 -7.89 -35.68 1.65
N GLN A 538 -7.21 -36.47 2.46
CA GLN A 538 -6.11 -37.28 1.98
C GLN A 538 -6.73 -38.53 1.30
N LEU A 539 -6.80 -38.54 -0.02
CA LEU A 539 -7.45 -39.60 -0.80
C LEU A 539 -6.54 -40.82 -0.97
N THR A 540 -5.24 -40.57 -1.12
CA THR A 540 -4.18 -41.59 -1.09
C THR A 540 -2.96 -41.05 -0.36
N SER A 541 -1.92 -41.83 -0.14
CA SER A 541 -0.64 -41.35 0.42
C SER A 541 -0.03 -40.16 -0.39
N LYS A 542 -0.35 -40.09 -1.70
CA LYS A 542 0.18 -39.09 -2.63
C LYS A 542 -0.82 -38.01 -3.03
N PHE A 543 -2.12 -38.26 -2.92
CA PHE A 543 -3.15 -37.39 -3.45
C PHE A 543 -4.01 -36.76 -2.33
N ARG A 544 -4.01 -35.45 -2.23
CA ARG A 544 -4.81 -34.64 -1.29
C ARG A 544 -5.73 -33.70 -2.07
N ALA A 545 -6.98 -33.60 -1.65
CA ALA A 545 -7.97 -32.69 -2.17
C ALA A 545 -8.50 -31.79 -1.04
N VAL A 546 -8.46 -30.48 -1.22
CA VAL A 546 -9.10 -29.51 -0.34
C VAL A 546 -10.14 -28.73 -1.15
N TRP A 547 -11.39 -28.86 -0.75
CA TRP A 547 -12.51 -28.30 -1.50
C TRP A 547 -13.66 -27.90 -0.60
N GLY A 548 -14.56 -27.07 -1.11
CA GLY A 548 -15.76 -26.64 -0.38
C GLY A 548 -16.37 -25.39 -0.97
N LEU A 549 -17.23 -24.79 -0.16
CA LEU A 549 -18.02 -23.63 -0.53
C LEU A 549 -17.96 -22.56 0.57
N ARG A 550 -17.80 -21.33 0.16
CA ARG A 550 -18.02 -20.14 0.98
C ARG A 550 -19.19 -19.37 0.42
N VAL A 551 -20.07 -18.90 1.28
CA VAL A 551 -21.20 -18.05 0.93
C VAL A 551 -21.00 -16.72 1.64
N GLU A 552 -21.00 -15.62 0.89
CA GLU A 552 -20.87 -14.27 1.42
C GLU A 552 -22.12 -13.45 1.11
N ASN A 553 -22.78 -12.96 2.13
CA ASN A 553 -23.84 -11.96 2.02
C ASN A 553 -23.24 -10.60 2.37
N PHE A 554 -23.21 -9.71 1.40
CA PHE A 554 -22.63 -8.38 1.49
C PHE A 554 -23.70 -7.32 1.28
N ASP A 555 -23.81 -6.40 2.22
CA ASP A 555 -24.75 -5.28 2.23
C ASP A 555 -23.95 -3.99 2.37
N GLN A 556 -24.19 -3.01 1.49
CA GLN A 556 -23.41 -1.78 1.42
C GLN A 556 -24.28 -0.57 1.11
N VAL A 557 -24.10 0.50 1.89
CA VAL A 557 -24.68 1.83 1.64
C VAL A 557 -23.56 2.85 1.54
N VAL A 558 -23.62 3.75 0.56
CA VAL A 558 -22.62 4.82 0.37
C VAL A 558 -23.35 6.13 0.02
N GLY A 559 -22.78 7.24 0.45
CA GLY A 559 -23.20 8.60 0.14
C GLY A 559 -24.17 9.18 1.15
N SER A 560 -25.38 8.70 1.20
CA SER A 560 -26.42 9.17 2.12
C SER A 560 -27.26 7.99 2.61
N MET A 561 -27.76 8.06 3.86
CA MET A 561 -28.74 7.10 4.37
C MET A 561 -30.16 7.38 3.89
N VAL A 562 -30.41 8.56 3.34
CA VAL A 562 -31.72 8.97 2.82
C VAL A 562 -31.88 8.44 1.40
N LYS A 563 -32.84 7.55 1.16
CA LYS A 563 -33.03 6.88 -0.14
C LYS A 563 -33.36 7.82 -1.31
N SER A 564 -33.98 8.97 -1.04
CA SER A 564 -34.28 9.97 -2.06
C SER A 564 -33.11 10.91 -2.39
N ASP A 565 -32.02 10.82 -1.66
CA ASP A 565 -30.81 11.60 -1.92
C ASP A 565 -30.10 11.05 -3.17
N PRO A 566 -29.73 11.89 -4.16
CA PRO A 566 -29.03 11.45 -5.36
C PRO A 566 -27.67 10.75 -5.09
N ARG A 567 -27.08 10.98 -3.90
CA ARG A 567 -25.83 10.33 -3.47
C ARG A 567 -26.05 8.93 -2.89
N HIS A 568 -27.31 8.53 -2.62
CA HIS A 568 -27.60 7.23 -2.03
C HIS A 568 -27.30 6.10 -3.00
N VAL A 569 -26.31 5.29 -2.67
CA VAL A 569 -25.99 4.05 -3.39
C VAL A 569 -26.18 2.90 -2.44
N TYR A 570 -27.03 1.94 -2.82
CA TYR A 570 -27.29 0.74 -2.04
C TYR A 570 -27.05 -0.51 -2.86
N SER A 571 -26.30 -1.45 -2.31
CA SER A 571 -26.04 -2.75 -2.93
C SER A 571 -26.15 -3.86 -1.90
N LYS A 572 -26.95 -4.88 -2.19
CA LYS A 572 -27.03 -6.11 -1.40
C LYS A 572 -26.86 -7.30 -2.33
N VAL A 573 -25.86 -8.12 -2.05
CA VAL A 573 -25.49 -9.25 -2.92
C VAL A 573 -25.14 -10.49 -2.09
N THR A 574 -25.46 -11.65 -2.65
CA THR A 574 -24.99 -12.94 -2.13
C THR A 574 -24.10 -13.59 -3.17
N ASP A 575 -22.91 -13.97 -2.76
CA ASP A 575 -21.90 -14.59 -3.60
C ASP A 575 -21.64 -16.02 -3.11
N TYR A 576 -21.71 -16.98 -4.05
CA TYR A 576 -21.35 -18.38 -3.83
C TYR A 576 -19.96 -18.61 -4.40
N LEU A 577 -19.00 -18.95 -3.55
CA LEU A 577 -17.57 -18.99 -3.87
C LEU A 577 -17.04 -20.42 -3.67
N PRO A 578 -17.18 -21.30 -4.66
CA PRO A 578 -16.59 -22.63 -4.61
C PRO A 578 -15.07 -22.54 -4.76
N GLY A 579 -14.37 -23.46 -4.12
CA GLY A 579 -12.93 -23.62 -4.24
C GLY A 579 -12.51 -25.07 -4.20
N VAL A 580 -11.57 -25.45 -5.07
CA VAL A 580 -10.94 -26.77 -5.08
C VAL A 580 -9.44 -26.63 -5.27
N ASN A 581 -8.67 -27.32 -4.45
CA ASN A 581 -7.21 -27.40 -4.52
C ASN A 581 -6.79 -28.86 -4.44
N LEU A 582 -6.17 -29.34 -5.48
CA LEU A 582 -5.68 -30.72 -5.61
C LEU A 582 -4.16 -30.71 -5.51
N THR A 583 -3.59 -31.58 -4.69
CA THR A 583 -2.14 -31.73 -4.56
C THR A 583 -1.75 -33.18 -4.79
N TYR A 584 -0.91 -33.43 -5.77
CA TYR A 584 -0.32 -34.74 -6.03
C TYR A 584 1.18 -34.72 -5.68
N LYS A 585 1.59 -35.54 -4.72
CA LYS A 585 3.00 -35.73 -4.33
C LYS A 585 3.67 -36.62 -5.36
N VAL A 586 4.41 -36.01 -6.28
CA VAL A 586 5.19 -36.76 -7.27
C VAL A 586 6.30 -37.54 -6.57
N THR A 587 7.00 -36.88 -5.68
CA THR A 587 8.01 -37.48 -4.77
C THR A 587 7.84 -36.86 -3.37
N GLU A 588 8.61 -37.32 -2.40
CA GLU A 588 8.64 -36.72 -1.06
C GLU A 588 9.10 -35.26 -1.08
N LYS A 589 9.73 -34.81 -2.16
CA LYS A 589 10.25 -33.44 -2.32
C LYS A 589 9.51 -32.63 -3.38
N SER A 590 8.58 -33.19 -4.10
CA SER A 590 7.95 -32.55 -5.26
C SER A 590 6.44 -32.74 -5.27
N ASN A 591 5.71 -31.67 -5.57
CA ASN A 591 4.26 -31.64 -5.71
C ASN A 591 3.85 -31.08 -7.08
N VAL A 592 2.73 -31.59 -7.60
CA VAL A 592 1.91 -30.93 -8.62
C VAL A 592 0.64 -30.45 -7.95
N ARG A 593 0.27 -29.18 -8.16
CA ARG A 593 -0.95 -28.57 -7.63
C ARG A 593 -1.84 -28.11 -8.76
N VAL A 594 -3.14 -28.35 -8.62
CA VAL A 594 -4.18 -27.81 -9.49
C VAL A 594 -5.19 -27.12 -8.61
N SER A 595 -5.60 -25.91 -8.96
CA SER A 595 -6.67 -25.22 -8.25
C SER A 595 -7.69 -24.59 -9.20
N GLY A 596 -8.95 -24.57 -8.76
CA GLY A 596 -10.04 -23.87 -9.42
C GLY A 596 -10.92 -23.18 -8.39
N SER A 597 -11.33 -21.93 -8.66
CA SER A 597 -12.16 -21.18 -7.71
C SER A 597 -12.90 -20.02 -8.34
N GLN A 598 -13.92 -19.53 -7.61
CA GLN A 598 -14.54 -18.25 -7.88
C GLN A 598 -14.27 -17.28 -6.74
N THR A 599 -14.00 -16.02 -7.08
CA THR A 599 -13.77 -14.90 -6.17
C THR A 599 -14.47 -13.65 -6.70
N VAL A 600 -14.53 -12.60 -5.88
CA VAL A 600 -15.21 -11.35 -6.24
C VAL A 600 -14.34 -10.14 -5.91
N ILE A 601 -14.60 -9.02 -6.57
CA ILE A 601 -14.06 -7.71 -6.20
C ILE A 601 -15.22 -6.72 -6.16
N ARG A 602 -15.48 -6.15 -4.99
CA ARG A 602 -16.56 -5.18 -4.78
C ARG A 602 -16.03 -3.76 -4.95
N PRO A 603 -16.84 -2.81 -5.41
CA PRO A 603 -16.45 -1.40 -5.38
C PRO A 603 -16.21 -0.93 -3.93
N GLU A 604 -15.21 -0.07 -3.74
CA GLU A 604 -14.93 0.56 -2.45
C GLU A 604 -15.82 1.80 -2.26
N PHE A 605 -15.97 2.25 -1.02
CA PHE A 605 -16.79 3.40 -0.67
C PHE A 605 -16.43 4.65 -1.49
N ARG A 606 -15.13 4.92 -1.63
CA ARG A 606 -14.64 6.07 -2.40
C ARG A 606 -15.01 5.99 -3.88
N GLU A 607 -14.93 4.81 -4.46
CA GLU A 607 -15.22 4.58 -5.88
C GLU A 607 -16.70 4.82 -6.21
N LEU A 608 -17.59 4.58 -5.23
CA LEU A 608 -19.03 4.80 -5.34
C LEU A 608 -19.48 6.20 -4.90
N SER A 609 -18.61 6.97 -4.23
CA SER A 609 -18.98 8.27 -3.70
C SER A 609 -18.99 9.36 -4.77
N THR A 610 -19.83 10.37 -4.61
CA THR A 610 -19.87 11.54 -5.49
C THR A 610 -18.81 12.61 -5.15
N PHE A 611 -17.97 12.34 -4.15
CA PHE A 611 -16.92 13.26 -3.72
C PHE A 611 -15.91 13.53 -4.84
N GLN A 612 -15.56 14.78 -5.03
CA GLN A 612 -14.57 15.23 -6.00
C GLN A 612 -13.51 16.10 -5.32
N PHE A 613 -12.25 15.90 -5.70
CA PHE A 613 -11.15 16.74 -5.23
C PHE A 613 -10.14 16.98 -6.36
N TYR A 614 -9.45 18.09 -6.29
CA TYR A 614 -8.36 18.39 -7.20
C TYR A 614 -7.06 17.79 -6.66
N ASP A 615 -6.43 16.95 -7.47
CA ASP A 615 -5.10 16.40 -7.20
C ASP A 615 -4.05 17.32 -7.83
N PHE A 616 -3.22 17.95 -6.97
CA PHE A 616 -2.22 18.89 -7.42
C PHE A 616 -1.09 18.22 -8.22
N ASP A 617 -0.64 17.04 -7.81
CA ASP A 617 0.44 16.31 -8.49
C ASP A 617 0.02 15.84 -9.89
N LEU A 618 -1.25 15.45 -10.05
CA LEU A 618 -1.82 15.06 -11.33
C LEU A 618 -2.27 16.26 -12.19
N GLY A 619 -2.59 17.39 -11.55
CA GLY A 619 -3.20 18.52 -12.22
C GLY A 619 -4.64 18.27 -12.70
N ALA A 620 -5.37 17.35 -12.04
CA ALA A 620 -6.66 16.85 -12.48
C ALA A 620 -7.63 16.63 -11.31
N THR A 621 -8.93 16.59 -11.60
CA THR A 621 -9.97 16.23 -10.64
C THR A 621 -10.12 14.72 -10.54
N VAL A 622 -10.30 14.20 -9.34
CA VAL A 622 -10.60 12.77 -9.08
C VAL A 622 -12.04 12.65 -8.59
N ALA A 623 -12.83 11.80 -9.24
CA ALA A 623 -14.24 11.57 -8.97
C ALA A 623 -14.57 10.07 -8.84
N GLY A 624 -15.61 9.72 -8.09
CA GLY A 624 -16.15 8.35 -8.06
C GLY A 624 -17.27 8.15 -9.10
N ASN A 625 -17.78 6.92 -9.15
CA ASN A 625 -18.87 6.53 -10.04
C ASN A 625 -19.88 5.65 -9.30
N THR A 626 -21.08 6.17 -9.09
CA THR A 626 -22.17 5.51 -8.37
C THR A 626 -22.76 4.28 -9.09
N ALA A 627 -22.48 4.12 -10.39
CA ALA A 627 -22.99 3.04 -11.22
C ALA A 627 -22.11 1.77 -11.21
N LEU A 628 -20.99 1.76 -10.49
CA LEU A 628 -20.10 0.61 -10.46
C LEU A 628 -20.76 -0.63 -9.87
N VAL A 629 -20.49 -1.76 -10.52
CA VAL A 629 -20.91 -3.09 -10.08
C VAL A 629 -19.70 -3.95 -9.72
N ARG A 630 -19.93 -5.01 -8.93
CA ARG A 630 -18.86 -5.92 -8.54
C ARG A 630 -18.28 -6.72 -9.69
N THR A 631 -16.99 -6.96 -9.70
CA THR A 631 -16.31 -7.89 -10.58
C THR A 631 -16.47 -9.33 -10.07
N LYS A 632 -16.78 -10.28 -10.93
CA LYS A 632 -16.67 -11.72 -10.62
C LYS A 632 -15.44 -12.29 -11.32
N VAL A 633 -14.70 -13.15 -10.62
CA VAL A 633 -13.45 -13.72 -11.13
C VAL A 633 -13.47 -15.24 -11.03
N SER A 634 -13.24 -15.92 -12.16
CA SER A 634 -12.98 -17.36 -12.19
C SER A 634 -11.47 -17.58 -12.32
N ASN A 635 -10.90 -18.38 -11.42
CA ASN A 635 -9.48 -18.63 -11.31
C ASN A 635 -9.17 -20.10 -11.59
N PHE A 636 -8.09 -20.34 -12.32
CA PHE A 636 -7.53 -21.66 -12.54
C PHE A 636 -6.01 -21.59 -12.45
N ASP A 637 -5.38 -22.51 -11.71
CA ASP A 637 -3.93 -22.58 -11.52
C ASP A 637 -3.43 -24.00 -11.67
N LEU A 638 -2.25 -24.16 -12.30
CA LEU A 638 -1.46 -25.39 -12.32
C LEU A 638 -0.03 -25.06 -11.95
N ARG A 639 0.55 -25.79 -10.98
CA ARG A 639 1.90 -25.53 -10.48
C ARG A 639 2.64 -26.83 -10.18
N TYR A 640 3.87 -26.95 -10.67
CA TYR A 640 4.86 -27.90 -10.20
C TYR A 640 5.81 -27.22 -9.23
N GLU A 641 6.14 -27.88 -8.14
CA GLU A 641 7.05 -27.38 -7.12
C GLU A 641 7.94 -28.49 -6.60
N THR A 642 9.23 -28.20 -6.40
CA THR A 642 10.18 -29.11 -5.79
C THR A 642 11.06 -28.42 -4.76
N TYR A 643 11.40 -29.13 -3.70
CA TYR A 643 12.12 -28.68 -2.51
C TYR A 643 13.33 -29.60 -2.26
N PRO A 644 14.44 -29.41 -3.03
CA PRO A 644 15.57 -30.35 -3.02
C PRO A 644 16.25 -30.48 -1.67
N LYS A 645 16.50 -29.33 -0.99
CA LYS A 645 17.09 -29.22 0.35
C LYS A 645 16.34 -28.21 1.20
N ALA A 646 16.58 -28.19 2.51
CA ALA A 646 16.04 -27.17 3.40
C ALA A 646 16.46 -25.76 2.95
N GLY A 647 15.50 -24.85 2.79
CA GLY A 647 15.75 -23.51 2.29
C GLY A 647 15.91 -23.40 0.76
N GLU A 648 15.79 -24.49 0.00
CA GLU A 648 15.82 -24.49 -1.46
C GLU A 648 14.43 -24.79 -2.03
N LEU A 649 14.13 -24.17 -3.17
CA LEU A 649 12.91 -24.43 -3.90
C LEU A 649 13.11 -24.15 -5.40
N PHE A 650 12.33 -24.84 -6.21
CA PHE A 650 12.12 -24.53 -7.62
C PHE A 650 10.64 -24.73 -7.93
N THR A 651 10.02 -23.76 -8.54
CA THR A 651 8.61 -23.84 -8.90
C THR A 651 8.37 -23.27 -10.29
N ILE A 652 7.47 -23.90 -11.03
CA ILE A 652 6.95 -23.42 -12.28
C ILE A 652 5.43 -23.56 -12.25
N GLY A 653 4.72 -22.54 -12.68
CA GLY A 653 3.26 -22.54 -12.67
C GLY A 653 2.69 -21.74 -13.81
N VAL A 654 1.46 -22.08 -14.19
CA VAL A 654 0.64 -21.31 -15.13
C VAL A 654 -0.69 -21.02 -14.46
N PHE A 655 -1.28 -19.89 -14.82
CA PHE A 655 -2.61 -19.51 -14.34
C PHE A 655 -3.46 -18.93 -15.46
N TYR A 656 -4.78 -19.05 -15.27
CA TYR A 656 -5.79 -18.42 -16.11
C TYR A 656 -6.82 -17.75 -15.20
N LYS A 657 -7.25 -16.53 -15.56
CA LYS A 657 -8.30 -15.78 -14.87
C LYS A 657 -9.24 -15.18 -15.89
N TYR A 658 -10.54 -15.33 -15.63
CA TYR A 658 -11.61 -14.67 -16.36
C TYR A 658 -12.33 -13.69 -15.45
N PHE A 659 -12.44 -12.44 -15.90
CA PHE A 659 -13.07 -11.35 -15.17
C PHE A 659 -14.36 -10.93 -15.90
N LYS A 660 -15.43 -10.81 -15.14
CA LYS A 660 -16.66 -10.18 -15.60
C LYS A 660 -16.83 -8.87 -14.87
N ASN A 661 -17.05 -7.77 -15.61
CA ASN A 661 -17.16 -6.40 -15.14
C ASN A 661 -15.91 -5.93 -14.35
N PRO A 662 -14.67 -6.07 -14.86
CA PRO A 662 -13.51 -5.54 -14.14
C PRO A 662 -13.61 -4.02 -13.99
N ILE A 663 -13.20 -3.51 -12.82
CA ILE A 663 -13.22 -2.07 -12.51
C ILE A 663 -11.84 -1.51 -12.81
N GLU A 664 -11.80 -0.37 -13.53
CA GLU A 664 -10.56 0.29 -13.92
C GLU A 664 -10.65 1.81 -13.72
N ALA A 665 -9.52 2.46 -13.46
CA ALA A 665 -9.42 3.91 -13.43
C ALA A 665 -9.31 4.45 -14.85
N TYR A 666 -10.17 5.38 -15.17
CA TYR A 666 -10.36 5.96 -16.49
C TYR A 666 -9.99 7.45 -16.46
N PHE A 667 -9.23 7.88 -17.45
CA PHE A 667 -8.89 9.28 -17.66
C PHE A 667 -9.71 9.87 -18.78
N ASN A 668 -10.33 11.02 -18.51
CA ASN A 668 -11.12 11.76 -19.49
C ASN A 668 -10.76 13.25 -19.44
N VAL A 669 -10.67 13.86 -20.58
CA VAL A 669 -10.55 15.30 -20.73
C VAL A 669 -11.91 15.84 -21.19
N GLY A 670 -12.54 16.62 -20.33
CA GLY A 670 -13.83 17.26 -20.60
C GLY A 670 -13.72 18.44 -21.53
N ALA A 671 -14.86 18.96 -21.98
CA ALA A 671 -14.94 20.21 -22.72
C ALA A 671 -14.29 21.35 -21.92
N GLY A 672 -13.42 22.14 -22.57
CA GLY A 672 -12.69 23.21 -21.92
C GLY A 672 -11.40 22.78 -21.21
N GLY A 673 -10.87 21.57 -21.53
CA GLY A 673 -9.56 21.12 -21.04
C GLY A 673 -9.54 20.60 -19.60
N SER A 674 -10.68 20.55 -18.89
CA SER A 674 -10.74 20.02 -17.53
C SER A 674 -10.49 18.51 -17.51
N SER A 675 -9.45 18.08 -16.82
CA SER A 675 -9.07 16.68 -16.74
C SER A 675 -9.68 15.99 -15.52
N THR A 676 -10.24 14.81 -15.72
CA THR A 676 -10.90 14.03 -14.67
C THR A 676 -10.48 12.57 -14.72
N TYR A 677 -10.12 12.05 -13.56
CA TYR A 677 -9.97 10.61 -13.30
C TYR A 677 -11.22 10.10 -12.59
N ASN A 678 -11.78 9.01 -13.09
CA ASN A 678 -12.91 8.33 -12.47
C ASN A 678 -12.76 6.81 -12.61
N PHE A 679 -13.81 6.04 -12.29
CA PHE A 679 -13.81 4.58 -12.34
C PHE A 679 -14.91 4.10 -13.28
N ILE A 680 -14.62 3.03 -14.03
CA ILE A 680 -15.57 2.38 -14.93
C ILE A 680 -15.53 0.85 -14.75
N ASN A 681 -16.60 0.15 -15.14
CA ASN A 681 -16.54 -1.28 -15.39
C ASN A 681 -16.27 -1.49 -16.88
N ALA A 682 -15.24 -2.25 -17.24
CA ALA A 682 -15.14 -2.88 -18.52
C ALA A 682 -16.04 -4.13 -18.57
N ASP A 683 -16.34 -4.68 -19.77
CA ASP A 683 -17.27 -5.82 -19.88
C ASP A 683 -16.61 -7.11 -19.39
N GLU A 684 -15.47 -7.46 -19.96
CA GLU A 684 -14.75 -8.70 -19.67
C GLU A 684 -13.24 -8.52 -19.77
N ALA A 685 -12.52 -9.39 -19.09
CA ALA A 685 -11.07 -9.53 -19.30
C ALA A 685 -10.62 -10.97 -19.12
N ASN A 686 -9.61 -11.35 -19.89
CA ASN A 686 -8.93 -12.64 -19.80
C ASN A 686 -7.46 -12.40 -19.45
N SER A 687 -6.91 -13.19 -18.56
CA SER A 687 -5.51 -13.10 -18.14
C SER A 687 -4.88 -14.49 -18.08
N PHE A 688 -3.78 -14.67 -18.80
CA PHE A 688 -2.93 -15.85 -18.75
C PHE A 688 -1.56 -15.48 -18.21
N GLY A 689 -0.96 -16.34 -17.40
CA GLY A 689 0.40 -16.10 -16.96
C GLY A 689 1.18 -17.37 -16.68
N ALA A 690 2.50 -17.23 -16.81
CA ALA A 690 3.47 -18.24 -16.40
C ALA A 690 4.40 -17.65 -15.35
N GLU A 691 4.68 -18.37 -14.30
CA GLU A 691 5.55 -17.98 -13.18
C GLU A 691 6.63 -19.04 -12.98
N LEU A 692 7.88 -18.58 -12.86
CA LEU A 692 9.03 -19.39 -12.47
C LEU A 692 9.64 -18.78 -11.22
N GLU A 693 9.93 -19.60 -10.19
CA GLU A 693 10.59 -19.18 -8.96
C GLU A 693 11.65 -20.18 -8.58
N PHE A 694 12.78 -19.71 -8.14
CA PHE A 694 13.85 -20.55 -7.64
C PHE A 694 14.61 -19.90 -6.50
N ARG A 695 15.12 -20.76 -5.60
CA ARG A 695 16.12 -20.43 -4.58
C ARG A 695 17.06 -21.60 -4.43
N LYS A 696 18.35 -21.34 -4.67
CA LYS A 696 19.39 -22.39 -4.68
C LYS A 696 20.64 -21.93 -3.97
N LYS A 697 21.10 -22.69 -2.99
CA LYS A 697 22.45 -22.56 -2.41
C LYS A 697 23.46 -23.20 -3.35
N LEU A 698 24.55 -22.49 -3.66
CA LEU A 698 25.56 -22.95 -4.63
C LEU A 698 26.62 -23.85 -3.93
N ASP A 699 26.17 -24.75 -3.07
CA ASP A 699 27.01 -25.62 -2.24
C ASP A 699 27.63 -26.83 -3.00
N PHE A 700 27.36 -26.92 -4.28
CA PHE A 700 27.99 -27.92 -5.16
C PHE A 700 29.45 -27.62 -5.50
N ASN A 701 29.93 -26.38 -5.22
CA ASN A 701 31.29 -25.95 -5.44
C ASN A 701 31.81 -25.26 -4.17
N GLN A 702 33.03 -25.62 -3.73
CA GLN A 702 33.64 -25.08 -2.50
C GLN A 702 33.84 -23.57 -2.52
N THR A 703 34.14 -22.98 -3.69
CA THR A 703 34.30 -21.54 -3.87
C THR A 703 32.96 -20.81 -3.77
N LEU A 704 31.87 -21.44 -4.22
CA LEU A 704 30.54 -20.85 -4.32
C LEU A 704 29.61 -21.20 -3.15
N LYS A 705 30.03 -22.05 -2.23
CA LYS A 705 29.19 -22.61 -1.14
C LYS A 705 28.54 -21.56 -0.22
N ASN A 706 29.09 -20.37 -0.16
CA ASN A 706 28.57 -19.26 0.61
C ASN A 706 27.55 -18.41 -0.17
N PHE A 707 27.34 -18.69 -1.46
CA PHE A 707 26.38 -17.98 -2.28
C PHE A 707 25.03 -18.70 -2.30
N THR A 708 23.98 -17.89 -2.24
CA THR A 708 22.60 -18.32 -2.50
C THR A 708 22.03 -17.45 -3.61
N LEU A 709 21.63 -18.08 -4.71
CA LEU A 709 20.94 -17.45 -5.81
C LEU A 709 19.44 -17.64 -5.65
N GLN A 710 18.67 -16.59 -5.82
CA GLN A 710 17.21 -16.63 -5.81
C GLN A 710 16.66 -15.74 -6.91
N GLY A 711 15.49 -16.08 -7.41
CA GLY A 711 14.85 -15.27 -8.42
C GLY A 711 13.48 -15.75 -8.79
N ASN A 712 12.78 -14.87 -9.45
CA ASN A 712 11.50 -15.20 -10.08
C ASN A 712 11.33 -14.38 -11.36
N VAL A 713 10.63 -15.02 -12.30
CA VAL A 713 10.21 -14.41 -13.55
C VAL A 713 8.74 -14.73 -13.74
N SER A 714 7.96 -13.72 -14.09
CA SER A 714 6.57 -13.91 -14.48
C SER A 714 6.36 -13.30 -15.87
N TYR A 715 5.66 -14.02 -16.72
CA TYR A 715 5.16 -13.53 -18.01
C TYR A 715 3.64 -13.58 -17.98
N ILE A 716 3.00 -12.47 -18.35
CA ILE A 716 1.55 -12.32 -18.21
C ILE A 716 0.99 -11.67 -19.48
N TYR A 717 0.03 -12.33 -20.09
CA TYR A 717 -0.74 -11.81 -21.19
C TYR A 717 -2.18 -11.63 -20.77
N ASN A 718 -2.74 -10.45 -21.01
CA ASN A 718 -4.16 -10.25 -20.82
C ASN A 718 -4.77 -9.35 -21.90
N ARG A 719 -6.10 -9.42 -21.98
CA ARG A 719 -6.90 -8.69 -22.94
C ARG A 719 -8.22 -8.29 -22.28
N VAL A 720 -8.56 -7.02 -22.40
CA VAL A 720 -9.84 -6.44 -21.97
C VAL A 720 -10.72 -6.23 -23.18
N THR A 721 -11.99 -6.59 -23.05
CA THR A 721 -13.05 -6.21 -23.97
C THR A 721 -13.92 -5.16 -23.28
N SER A 722 -14.12 -4.02 -23.91
CA SER A 722 -14.96 -2.95 -23.38
C SER A 722 -15.64 -2.19 -24.52
N GLN A 723 -16.95 -2.07 -24.45
CA GLN A 723 -17.71 -1.26 -25.40
C GLN A 723 -17.49 0.23 -25.17
N SER A 724 -17.23 0.64 -23.94
CA SER A 724 -17.05 2.04 -23.56
C SER A 724 -15.71 2.64 -24.00
N THR A 725 -14.67 1.83 -24.19
CA THR A 725 -13.34 2.31 -24.56
C THR A 725 -12.91 1.90 -25.98
N SER A 726 -13.62 0.99 -26.64
CA SER A 726 -13.39 0.49 -28.02
C SER A 726 -11.95 0.08 -28.36
N LEU A 727 -11.05 -0.04 -27.36
CA LEU A 727 -9.63 -0.33 -27.53
C LEU A 727 -9.32 -1.76 -27.09
N ASP A 728 -8.62 -2.51 -27.95
CA ASP A 728 -8.00 -3.78 -27.58
C ASP A 728 -6.72 -3.53 -26.80
N ARG A 729 -6.73 -3.75 -25.48
CA ARG A 729 -5.66 -3.37 -24.57
C ARG A 729 -5.51 -4.35 -23.41
N PRO A 730 -4.36 -4.35 -22.72
CA PRO A 730 -4.24 -5.02 -21.43
C PRO A 730 -5.05 -4.31 -20.34
N MET A 731 -5.33 -5.03 -19.26
CA MET A 731 -5.93 -4.45 -18.04
C MET A 731 -5.03 -3.38 -17.42
N GLN A 732 -5.65 -2.40 -16.78
CA GLN A 732 -4.94 -1.41 -15.99
C GLN A 732 -4.03 -2.07 -14.94
N GLY A 733 -2.82 -1.51 -14.77
CA GLY A 733 -1.82 -1.95 -13.80
C GLY A 733 -1.06 -3.21 -14.21
N GLN A 734 -1.46 -3.90 -15.27
CA GLN A 734 -0.85 -5.13 -15.70
C GLN A 734 0.43 -4.93 -16.50
N SER A 735 1.52 -5.52 -15.98
CA SER A 735 2.79 -5.61 -16.68
C SER A 735 2.91 -6.96 -17.40
N PRO A 736 3.39 -7.00 -18.67
CA PRO A 736 3.58 -8.24 -19.40
C PRO A 736 4.69 -9.13 -18.81
N TYR A 737 5.64 -8.58 -18.06
CA TYR A 737 6.66 -9.34 -17.37
C TYR A 737 7.08 -8.68 -16.06
N LEU A 738 7.57 -9.51 -15.16
CA LEU A 738 8.16 -9.13 -13.89
C LEU A 738 9.37 -10.01 -13.63
N ILE A 739 10.50 -9.40 -13.27
CA ILE A 739 11.77 -10.07 -12.98
C ILE A 739 12.25 -9.59 -11.61
N ASN A 740 12.49 -10.54 -10.70
CA ASN A 740 13.22 -10.33 -9.47
C ASN A 740 14.40 -11.30 -9.44
N ALA A 741 15.58 -10.81 -9.10
CA ALA A 741 16.77 -11.61 -8.89
C ALA A 741 17.52 -11.17 -7.64
N GLY A 742 18.08 -12.12 -6.91
CA GLY A 742 18.82 -11.84 -5.69
C GLY A 742 20.04 -12.76 -5.56
N LEU A 743 21.16 -12.18 -5.19
CA LEU A 743 22.38 -12.88 -4.85
C LEU A 743 22.73 -12.59 -3.40
N GLN A 744 22.81 -13.62 -2.58
CA GLN A 744 23.22 -13.54 -1.18
C GLN A 744 24.57 -14.20 -1.01
N TYR A 745 25.45 -13.55 -0.23
CA TYR A 745 26.76 -14.07 0.14
C TYR A 745 26.93 -14.04 1.65
N ASP A 746 27.06 -15.22 2.26
CA ASP A 746 27.10 -15.41 3.70
C ASP A 746 28.43 -16.02 4.14
N ILE A 747 29.17 -15.34 5.01
CA ILE A 747 30.36 -15.87 5.67
C ILE A 747 30.09 -15.96 7.17
N GLU A 748 29.54 -17.09 7.61
CA GLU A 748 29.10 -17.29 9.00
C GLU A 748 30.25 -17.13 10.01
N LYS A 749 31.47 -17.62 9.66
CA LYS A 749 32.66 -17.55 10.52
C LYS A 749 33.00 -16.14 10.98
N ILE A 750 32.82 -15.15 10.11
CA ILE A 750 33.09 -13.75 10.42
C ILE A 750 31.84 -12.93 10.61
N GLY A 751 30.66 -13.55 10.52
CA GLY A 751 29.37 -12.87 10.66
C GLY A 751 29.09 -11.83 9.60
N LEU A 752 29.57 -12.03 8.37
CA LEU A 752 29.35 -11.15 7.21
C LEU A 752 28.20 -11.70 6.36
N ASN A 753 27.26 -10.84 6.04
CA ASN A 753 26.16 -11.10 5.11
C ASN A 753 26.11 -9.97 4.07
N THR A 754 26.03 -10.33 2.80
CA THR A 754 25.86 -9.37 1.71
C THR A 754 24.71 -9.81 0.82
N THR A 755 23.89 -8.87 0.40
CA THR A 755 22.73 -9.15 -0.46
C THR A 755 22.67 -8.12 -1.58
N LEU A 756 22.54 -8.59 -2.81
CA LEU A 756 22.26 -7.80 -4.00
C LEU A 756 20.88 -8.20 -4.53
N LEU A 757 20.01 -7.22 -4.78
CA LEU A 757 18.65 -7.45 -5.22
C LEU A 757 18.34 -6.60 -6.44
N PHE A 758 17.82 -7.23 -7.47
CA PHE A 758 17.37 -6.62 -8.71
C PHE A 758 15.88 -6.81 -8.90
N ASN A 759 15.18 -5.76 -9.32
CA ASN A 759 13.76 -5.79 -9.67
C ASN A 759 13.53 -5.03 -10.97
N GLN A 760 12.73 -5.59 -11.88
CA GLN A 760 12.25 -4.91 -13.07
C GLN A 760 10.83 -5.35 -13.40
N ILE A 761 9.99 -4.38 -13.74
CA ILE A 761 8.63 -4.59 -14.26
C ILE A 761 8.56 -4.08 -15.70
N GLY A 762 7.77 -4.76 -16.52
CA GLY A 762 7.48 -4.32 -17.89
C GLY A 762 6.54 -3.10 -17.91
N ARG A 763 6.31 -2.56 -19.09
CA ARG A 763 5.39 -1.44 -19.26
C ARG A 763 3.96 -1.83 -18.85
N ARG A 764 3.19 -0.86 -18.34
CA ARG A 764 1.80 -1.09 -17.93
C ARG A 764 0.95 0.17 -18.09
N ILE A 765 -0.34 -0.02 -18.29
CA ILE A 765 -1.32 1.08 -18.28
C ILE A 765 -1.50 1.55 -16.84
N VAL A 766 -1.31 2.84 -16.58
CA VAL A 766 -1.61 3.48 -15.30
C VAL A 766 -3.03 4.03 -15.30
N PHE A 767 -3.42 4.69 -16.39
CA PHE A 767 -4.77 5.17 -16.61
C PHE A 767 -5.26 4.74 -17.98
N VAL A 768 -6.47 4.21 -18.00
CA VAL A 768 -7.14 3.82 -19.24
C VAL A 768 -7.61 5.08 -19.96
N GLY A 769 -7.36 5.19 -21.23
CA GLY A 769 -7.87 6.24 -22.10
C GLY A 769 -9.20 5.87 -22.75
N GLY A 770 -9.80 6.84 -23.45
CA GLY A 770 -10.98 6.66 -24.27
C GLY A 770 -10.68 6.68 -25.77
N SER A 771 -11.73 6.89 -26.58
CA SER A 771 -11.59 7.03 -28.04
C SER A 771 -10.71 8.22 -28.46
N ASP A 772 -10.77 9.29 -27.67
CA ASP A 772 -10.13 10.57 -27.98
C ASP A 772 -8.87 10.83 -27.16
N GLN A 773 -8.57 9.97 -26.19
CA GLN A 773 -7.43 10.10 -25.29
C GLN A 773 -6.70 8.76 -25.19
N PRO A 774 -5.44 8.65 -25.66
CA PRO A 774 -4.68 7.41 -25.54
C PRO A 774 -4.36 7.08 -24.08
N PRO A 775 -4.20 5.78 -23.74
CA PRO A 775 -3.82 5.35 -22.41
C PRO A 775 -2.49 5.96 -21.96
N ILE A 776 -2.35 6.19 -20.65
CA ILE A 776 -1.08 6.59 -20.05
C ILE A 776 -0.35 5.33 -19.59
N TRP A 777 0.84 5.10 -20.13
CA TRP A 777 1.69 3.96 -19.86
C TRP A 777 2.85 4.33 -18.92
N GLU A 778 3.19 3.45 -18.00
CA GLU A 778 4.44 3.51 -17.23
C GLU A 778 5.53 2.74 -17.98
N ASN A 779 6.67 3.41 -18.23
CA ASN A 779 7.84 2.82 -18.87
C ASN A 779 8.54 1.84 -17.91
N PRO A 780 9.09 0.71 -18.38
CA PRO A 780 9.86 -0.20 -17.55
C PRO A 780 10.99 0.50 -16.81
N ARG A 781 11.17 0.18 -15.52
CA ARG A 781 12.25 0.70 -14.69
C ARG A 781 12.94 -0.43 -13.94
N ALA A 782 14.27 -0.48 -14.05
CA ALA A 782 15.09 -1.39 -13.28
C ALA A 782 15.51 -0.76 -11.94
N VAL A 783 15.43 -1.52 -10.87
CA VAL A 783 15.85 -1.13 -9.52
C VAL A 783 16.89 -2.12 -9.02
N LEU A 784 18.03 -1.60 -8.53
CA LEU A 784 19.11 -2.39 -7.94
C LEU A 784 19.33 -1.93 -6.50
N ASP A 785 19.28 -2.85 -5.56
CA ASP A 785 19.54 -2.61 -4.14
C ASP A 785 20.69 -3.46 -3.64
N PHE A 786 21.49 -2.92 -2.73
CA PHE A 786 22.62 -3.60 -2.10
C PHE A 786 22.60 -3.43 -0.60
N GLN A 787 22.89 -4.50 0.12
CA GLN A 787 23.04 -4.49 1.59
C GLN A 787 24.30 -5.26 1.97
N ILE A 788 25.03 -4.70 2.94
CA ILE A 788 26.08 -5.42 3.67
C ILE A 788 25.80 -5.32 5.17
N ALA A 789 25.85 -6.45 5.87
CA ALA A 789 25.65 -6.53 7.31
C ALA A 789 26.79 -7.29 7.95
N LYS A 790 27.31 -6.76 9.06
CA LYS A 790 28.42 -7.33 9.82
C LYS A 790 28.03 -7.51 11.27
N LYS A 791 28.08 -8.73 11.75
CA LYS A 791 27.93 -9.03 13.18
C LYS A 791 29.23 -8.71 13.93
N ILE A 792 29.06 -8.07 15.07
CA ILE A 792 30.14 -7.64 15.99
C ILE A 792 29.81 -8.03 17.43
N PHE A 793 30.70 -7.80 18.39
CA PHE A 793 30.50 -8.09 19.81
C PHE A 793 29.96 -9.51 20.08
N LYS A 794 30.64 -10.54 19.54
CA LYS A 794 30.23 -11.95 19.67
C LYS A 794 28.79 -12.21 19.22
N ASN A 795 28.40 -11.61 18.11
CA ASN A 795 27.05 -11.65 17.52
C ASN A 795 25.93 -10.92 18.30
N LYS A 796 26.25 -10.15 19.35
CA LYS A 796 25.29 -9.31 20.05
C LYS A 796 25.01 -8.00 19.30
N GLY A 797 26.00 -7.46 18.58
CA GLY A 797 25.88 -6.27 17.75
C GLY A 797 25.83 -6.60 16.25
N GLU A 798 25.20 -5.71 15.47
CA GLU A 798 25.18 -5.79 14.02
C GLU A 798 25.21 -4.37 13.42
N VAL A 799 26.11 -4.15 12.47
CA VAL A 799 26.15 -2.93 11.65
C VAL A 799 25.66 -3.30 10.25
N ARG A 800 24.79 -2.47 9.67
CA ARG A 800 24.28 -2.62 8.30
C ARG A 800 24.48 -1.34 7.52
N LEU A 801 24.92 -1.48 6.28
CA LEU A 801 24.93 -0.45 5.25
C LEU A 801 23.96 -0.88 4.15
N ASN A 802 23.07 0.01 3.76
CA ASN A 802 22.07 -0.22 2.71
C ASN A 802 22.21 0.86 1.63
N LEU A 803 22.18 0.42 0.37
CA LEU A 803 22.10 1.26 -0.82
C LEU A 803 20.83 0.82 -1.57
N ALA A 804 19.84 1.68 -1.69
CA ALA A 804 18.60 1.36 -2.39
C ALA A 804 18.43 2.22 -3.64
N ASP A 805 17.92 1.61 -4.71
CA ASP A 805 17.74 2.19 -6.05
C ASP A 805 19.06 2.79 -6.62
N ILE A 806 20.09 1.96 -6.71
CA ILE A 806 21.44 2.37 -7.15
C ILE A 806 21.41 2.94 -8.59
N PHE A 807 20.54 2.40 -9.44
CA PHE A 807 20.44 2.86 -10.84
C PHE A 807 19.78 4.24 -10.95
N ASN A 808 18.95 4.61 -9.97
CA ASN A 808 18.27 5.90 -9.93
C ASN A 808 17.62 6.29 -11.28
N GLN A 809 17.00 5.31 -11.94
CA GLN A 809 16.33 5.55 -13.21
C GLN A 809 15.09 6.38 -13.02
N GLN A 810 14.86 7.33 -13.93
CA GLN A 810 13.66 8.15 -13.94
C GLN A 810 12.42 7.29 -14.24
N ALA A 811 11.35 7.51 -13.50
CA ALA A 811 10.05 6.93 -13.82
C ALA A 811 9.37 7.83 -14.87
N ILE A 812 8.99 7.24 -16.00
CA ILE A 812 8.40 7.93 -17.14
C ILE A 812 7.00 7.34 -17.38
N PHE A 813 6.01 8.23 -17.44
CA PHE A 813 4.63 7.93 -17.79
C PHE A 813 4.31 8.65 -19.10
N TYR A 814 3.76 7.95 -20.10
CA TYR A 814 3.67 8.47 -21.46
C TYR A 814 2.47 7.94 -22.23
N ASN A 815 2.08 8.66 -23.28
CA ASN A 815 1.14 8.21 -24.29
C ASN A 815 1.93 7.68 -25.49
N ASP A 816 1.74 6.41 -25.84
CA ASP A 816 2.40 5.73 -26.95
C ASP A 816 1.66 6.12 -28.26
N LEU A 817 2.18 7.09 -28.99
CA LEU A 817 1.51 7.68 -30.13
C LEU A 817 1.73 6.90 -31.44
N ASN A 818 2.80 6.12 -31.52
CA ASN A 818 3.14 5.31 -32.71
C ASN A 818 2.83 3.81 -32.53
N ASP A 819 2.22 3.44 -31.37
CA ASP A 819 1.86 2.07 -30.98
C ASP A 819 3.00 1.03 -31.11
N ASN A 820 4.24 1.47 -30.93
CA ASN A 820 5.39 0.58 -31.03
C ASN A 820 5.75 -0.12 -29.72
N LYS A 821 5.00 0.15 -28.65
CA LYS A 821 5.13 -0.45 -27.33
C LYS A 821 6.41 -0.08 -26.56
N LYS A 822 7.02 1.04 -26.89
CA LYS A 822 8.21 1.62 -26.24
C LYS A 822 8.01 3.11 -26.07
N TYR A 823 8.77 3.71 -25.18
CA TYR A 823 8.84 5.15 -25.07
C TYR A 823 9.88 5.70 -26.05
N ASP A 824 9.45 6.50 -27.01
CA ASP A 824 10.30 7.16 -28.00
C ASP A 824 10.33 8.67 -27.71
N LYS A 825 11.46 9.12 -27.14
CA LYS A 825 11.64 10.54 -26.83
C LYS A 825 11.54 11.41 -28.11
N GLY A 826 10.65 12.40 -28.08
CA GLY A 826 10.40 13.32 -29.19
C GLY A 826 9.32 12.86 -30.18
N VAL A 827 8.79 11.64 -30.03
CA VAL A 827 7.62 11.12 -30.74
C VAL A 827 6.46 11.00 -29.79
N ASP A 828 6.68 10.32 -28.66
CA ASP A 828 5.64 10.10 -27.64
C ASP A 828 5.49 11.32 -26.73
N ALA A 829 4.25 11.59 -26.35
CA ALA A 829 3.92 12.59 -25.35
C ALA A 829 4.09 11.99 -23.95
N PHE A 830 4.94 12.57 -23.12
CA PHE A 830 4.98 12.14 -21.72
C PHE A 830 3.88 12.84 -20.89
N ALA A 831 3.35 12.12 -19.91
CA ALA A 831 2.43 12.67 -18.94
C ALA A 831 3.16 13.07 -17.65
N ILE A 832 4.08 12.20 -17.17
CA ILE A 832 4.85 12.48 -15.95
C ILE A 832 6.26 11.89 -16.09
N ARG A 833 7.29 12.63 -15.64
CA ARG A 833 8.65 12.14 -15.45
C ARG A 833 9.08 12.43 -14.02
N ARG A 834 9.47 11.40 -13.24
CA ARG A 834 9.82 11.54 -11.81
C ARG A 834 11.21 11.00 -11.53
N SER A 835 11.98 11.72 -10.70
CA SER A 835 13.27 11.29 -10.17
C SER A 835 13.18 11.12 -8.67
N TYR A 836 13.43 9.89 -8.17
CA TYR A 836 13.27 9.55 -6.75
C TYR A 836 14.56 9.64 -5.95
N GLY A 837 15.72 9.58 -6.60
CA GLY A 837 17.02 9.48 -5.94
C GLY A 837 17.31 8.10 -5.37
N SER A 838 18.61 7.86 -5.08
CA SER A 838 19.06 6.68 -4.36
C SER A 838 19.07 6.95 -2.87
N ASN A 839 18.78 5.91 -2.03
CA ASN A 839 18.85 6.02 -0.59
C ASN A 839 20.06 5.29 -0.05
N VAL A 840 20.83 5.96 0.80
CA VAL A 840 21.97 5.41 1.54
C VAL A 840 21.63 5.44 3.02
N SER A 841 21.79 4.31 3.73
CA SER A 841 21.57 4.29 5.18
C SER A 841 22.52 3.35 5.89
N ILE A 842 22.89 3.73 7.11
CA ILE A 842 23.67 2.91 8.03
C ILE A 842 22.86 2.72 9.32
N SER A 843 22.89 1.51 9.87
CA SER A 843 22.23 1.23 11.15
C SER A 843 23.10 0.33 12.03
N PHE A 844 22.94 0.50 13.33
CA PHE A 844 23.56 -0.32 14.36
C PHE A 844 22.47 -0.90 15.26
N GLY A 845 22.48 -2.21 15.43
CA GLY A 845 21.60 -2.93 16.33
C GLY A 845 22.40 -3.66 17.43
N TYR A 846 21.84 -3.72 18.65
CA TYR A 846 22.42 -4.45 19.76
C TYR A 846 21.34 -5.27 20.48
N ASN A 847 21.67 -6.56 20.73
CA ASN A 847 20.84 -7.50 21.50
C ASN A 847 21.49 -7.76 22.85
N PHE A 848 20.79 -7.45 23.93
CA PHE A 848 21.25 -7.58 25.30
C PHE A 848 21.25 -9.02 25.83
#